data_047bf836e69b96ae875b282ff116ac43
#
_entry.id   047bf836e69b96ae875b282ff116ac43
#
_cell.length_a   1.000
_cell.length_b   1.000
_cell.length_c   1.000
_cell.angle_alpha   90.00
_cell.angle_beta   90.00
_cell.angle_gamma   90.00
#
_symmetry.space_group_name_H-M   'P 1'
#
loop_
_entity.id
_entity.type
_entity.pdbx_description
1 polymer ?
#
loop_
_entity_poly.entity_id
_entity_poly.type
_entity_poly.pdbx_seq_one_letter_code
_entity_poly.pdbx_strand_id
1 'polypeptide(L)'
;MIELKKISKTYKTGKVEFKALKDINLKIKKGEFIAIMGPSGSGKSTLMHLIGFLDKPDEGEYVFKGINTSKFSDDELAILRNKTVGFVFQQFHLLPRENVFENVNLPVIYSSQIKKNEEILEKIREVGLLTKEKNLPNELSGGERQRVAIARALVNDPDVILADEPTGNLDSKVQEEIMKIFTELNKKGKTIIIVTHEKDVAEYARRIVRIKDGQIVSDEVKADEVIMNNNTDLSDIDGKMVINRLAFIDYAKQAINSMLGNKLRTSLSMLGILIGVAAVIAMLALGEGARKAIQKSLSNLGSNLLTVMPGSWRSGGVSLGAGAVTRFTEQDVEAIKKIDGVKNVCGTVNGRAQLVFQSNNWNTFILGVDTSYPEVRNAKPEYGQFFTESDVKTRNRVALIGKTVVANLFGDTDPIGQQIKVNRTYFKVIGILPEKGISGFRDNDDVVVIPYTTAMYRLLGKIYIDSIDVQVSDITLMQSVQNEIKNYLMKRYKLQDETSFRIMNMADIQKTMTETANTMSLLLGFIAAISLIVGGIGIMNIMLVSVTERTREIGLRKAVGAKKKDILFQFIIEAILMTFTGGIAGILFGIIISLSLAFIAKWTVVISPIAIFIALFFSIGIGMVFGIIPAKRAAELNPIDALRYE
;
A
#
# COMPACT_ATOMS: atom_id res chain seq x y z
N MET A 1 7.67 31.22 43.36
CA MET A 1 7.20 30.21 42.41
C MET A 1 8.06 30.19 41.13
N ILE A 2 8.26 31.34 40.49
CA ILE A 2 9.14 31.54 39.33
C ILE A 2 10.31 32.40 39.76
N GLU A 3 11.55 32.01 39.42
CA GLU A 3 12.75 32.79 39.70
C GLU A 3 13.68 32.76 38.48
N LEU A 4 13.88 33.89 37.88
CA LEU A 4 14.79 34.13 36.76
C LEU A 4 16.04 34.83 37.29
N LYS A 5 17.23 34.27 37.06
CA LYS A 5 18.49 34.78 37.52
C LYS A 5 19.44 35.04 36.34
N LYS A 6 19.74 36.29 36.04
CA LYS A 6 20.64 36.73 34.97
C LYS A 6 20.30 36.10 33.60
N ILE A 7 19.01 36.01 33.28
CA ILE A 7 18.55 35.44 32.03
C ILE A 7 18.90 36.31 30.85
N SER A 8 19.58 35.75 29.87
CA SER A 8 19.84 36.36 28.57
C SER A 8 19.32 35.48 27.44
N LYS A 9 18.84 36.12 26.38
CA LYS A 9 18.36 35.43 25.16
C LYS A 9 18.78 36.20 23.91
N THR A 10 19.40 35.49 22.96
CA THR A 10 19.86 36.04 21.68
C THR A 10 19.21 35.25 20.54
N TYR A 11 18.64 35.95 19.58
CA TYR A 11 18.14 35.35 18.35
C TYR A 11 19.11 35.64 17.20
N LYS A 12 19.35 34.64 16.34
CA LYS A 12 20.18 34.74 15.15
C LYS A 12 19.31 34.69 13.90
N THR A 13 19.32 35.76 13.13
CA THR A 13 18.63 35.83 11.84
C THR A 13 19.68 36.04 10.74
N GLY A 14 20.08 34.95 10.10
CA GLY A 14 21.19 34.95 9.15
C GLY A 14 22.51 35.32 9.82
N LYS A 15 23.12 36.49 9.45
CA LYS A 15 24.37 37.01 10.03
C LYS A 15 24.16 38.02 11.17
N VAL A 16 22.89 38.36 11.47
CA VAL A 16 22.58 39.38 12.49
C VAL A 16 22.22 38.70 13.79
N GLU A 17 22.90 39.04 14.87
CA GLU A 17 22.58 38.61 16.23
C GLU A 17 21.84 39.75 16.95
N PHE A 18 20.67 39.41 17.49
CA PHE A 18 19.87 40.35 18.27
C PHE A 18 19.66 39.80 19.69
N LYS A 19 20.23 40.51 20.68
CA LYS A 19 20.07 40.15 22.09
C LYS A 19 18.73 40.69 22.60
N ALA A 20 17.73 39.84 22.62
CA ALA A 20 16.34 40.18 22.96
C ALA A 20 16.13 40.39 24.46
N LEU A 21 16.88 39.69 25.32
CA LEU A 21 16.89 39.87 26.77
C LEU A 21 18.33 39.92 27.26
N LYS A 22 18.56 40.78 28.28
CA LYS A 22 19.89 41.08 28.85
C LYS A 22 19.80 41.09 30.37
N ASP A 23 20.42 40.08 31.01
CA ASP A 23 20.56 39.96 32.48
C ASP A 23 19.26 40.17 33.26
N ILE A 24 18.15 39.55 32.80
CA ILE A 24 16.87 39.66 33.46
C ILE A 24 16.88 38.93 34.82
N ASN A 25 16.54 39.66 35.86
CA ASN A 25 16.30 39.14 37.21
C ASN A 25 14.85 39.41 37.58
N LEU A 26 14.03 38.37 37.78
CA LEU A 26 12.62 38.49 38.09
C LEU A 26 12.18 37.35 38.99
N LYS A 27 11.48 37.68 40.08
CA LYS A 27 10.88 36.68 40.97
C LYS A 27 9.38 36.90 41.06
N ILE A 28 8.61 35.83 40.76
CA ILE A 28 7.15 35.86 40.79
C ILE A 28 6.67 34.87 41.83
N LYS A 29 5.81 35.29 42.74
CA LYS A 29 5.22 34.49 43.79
C LYS A 29 3.96 33.78 43.28
N LYS A 30 3.50 32.72 43.97
CA LYS A 30 2.25 32.05 43.67
C LYS A 30 1.04 32.95 43.98
N GLY A 31 0.04 33.01 43.10
CA GLY A 31 -1.15 33.85 43.27
C GLY A 31 -0.94 35.32 42.88
N GLU A 32 0.22 35.70 42.38
CA GLU A 32 0.51 37.06 41.95
C GLU A 32 -0.19 37.40 40.64
N PHE A 33 -0.69 38.63 40.51
CA PHE A 33 -1.24 39.16 39.26
C PHE A 33 -0.27 40.27 38.76
N ILE A 34 0.45 39.96 37.68
CA ILE A 34 1.52 40.82 37.14
C ILE A 34 1.18 41.25 35.72
N ALA A 35 1.43 42.52 35.43
CA ALA A 35 1.46 43.03 34.07
C ALA A 35 2.90 43.32 33.63
N ILE A 36 3.33 42.77 32.49
CA ILE A 36 4.62 43.07 31.85
C ILE A 36 4.35 44.08 30.74
N MET A 37 4.87 45.29 30.90
CA MET A 37 4.67 46.41 29.99
C MET A 37 5.96 46.85 29.28
N GLY A 38 5.82 47.47 28.13
CA GLY A 38 6.92 48.07 27.39
C GLY A 38 6.56 48.34 25.92
N PRO A 39 7.35 49.10 25.18
CA PRO A 39 7.14 49.37 23.76
C PRO A 39 7.29 48.12 22.92
N SER A 40 6.82 48.14 21.67
CA SER A 40 7.02 47.02 20.74
C SER A 40 8.53 46.77 20.55
N GLY A 41 8.93 45.49 20.48
CA GLY A 41 10.34 45.10 20.36
C GLY A 41 11.17 45.14 21.66
N SER A 42 10.59 45.48 22.80
CA SER A 42 11.32 45.58 24.09
C SER A 42 11.70 44.23 24.74
N GLY A 43 11.27 43.10 24.20
CA GLY A 43 11.55 41.75 24.73
C GLY A 43 10.42 41.12 25.55
N LYS A 44 9.24 41.75 25.64
CA LYS A 44 8.07 41.26 26.42
C LYS A 44 7.64 39.82 26.05
N SER A 45 7.35 39.62 24.78
CA SER A 45 6.92 38.28 24.29
C SER A 45 8.04 37.24 24.44
N THR A 46 9.31 37.63 24.27
CA THR A 46 10.46 36.75 24.54
C THR A 46 10.51 36.33 26.00
N LEU A 47 10.31 37.26 26.94
CA LEU A 47 10.26 36.93 28.34
C LEU A 47 9.08 36.00 28.66
N MET A 48 7.90 36.28 28.11
CA MET A 48 6.74 35.43 28.26
C MET A 48 6.97 34.00 27.70
N HIS A 49 7.62 33.87 26.55
CA HIS A 49 7.96 32.58 25.97
C HIS A 49 8.93 31.78 26.87
N LEU A 50 9.90 32.43 27.49
CA LEU A 50 10.81 31.78 28.46
C LEU A 50 10.05 31.35 29.71
N ILE A 51 9.26 32.24 30.31
CA ILE A 51 8.42 31.91 31.51
C ILE A 51 7.48 30.73 31.21
N GLY A 52 6.94 30.68 29.99
CA GLY A 52 6.01 29.65 29.55
C GLY A 52 6.65 28.37 29.02
N PHE A 53 7.98 28.19 29.11
CA PHE A 53 8.69 27.01 28.62
C PHE A 53 8.54 26.76 27.11
N LEU A 54 8.23 27.82 26.33
CA LEU A 54 8.21 27.75 24.86
C LEU A 54 9.62 27.88 24.28
N ASP A 55 10.51 28.57 25.00
CA ASP A 55 11.91 28.75 24.66
C ASP A 55 12.81 28.48 25.88
N LYS A 56 14.11 28.38 25.63
CA LYS A 56 15.15 28.19 26.65
C LYS A 56 16.02 29.42 26.75
N PRO A 57 16.49 29.82 27.96
CA PRO A 57 17.49 30.84 28.07
C PRO A 57 18.81 30.36 27.48
N ASP A 58 19.60 31.29 26.91
CA ASP A 58 20.95 31.00 26.42
C ASP A 58 21.96 31.13 27.59
N GLU A 59 21.70 32.04 28.54
CA GLU A 59 22.50 32.23 29.74
C GLU A 59 21.58 32.45 30.96
N GLY A 60 22.10 32.14 32.15
CA GLY A 60 21.40 32.31 33.42
C GLY A 60 20.66 31.06 33.90
N GLU A 61 19.91 31.19 34.98
CA GLU A 61 19.15 30.11 35.61
C GLU A 61 17.66 30.42 35.68
N TYR A 62 16.85 29.48 35.21
CA TYR A 62 15.40 29.51 35.39
C TYR A 62 14.97 28.45 36.40
N VAL A 63 14.51 28.90 37.57
CA VAL A 63 14.04 28.05 38.66
C VAL A 63 12.51 28.15 38.76
N PHE A 64 11.81 27.01 38.58
CA PHE A 64 10.38 26.91 38.72
C PHE A 64 10.04 25.97 39.88
N LYS A 65 9.31 26.45 40.88
CA LYS A 65 8.97 25.71 42.12
C LYS A 65 10.18 25.03 42.78
N GLY A 66 11.34 25.68 42.76
CA GLY A 66 12.59 25.21 43.38
C GLY A 66 13.42 24.31 42.44
N ILE A 67 12.97 23.96 41.27
CA ILE A 67 13.68 23.10 40.31
C ILE A 67 14.28 23.98 39.18
N ASN A 68 15.58 23.81 38.90
CA ASN A 68 16.22 24.46 37.79
C ASN A 68 15.85 23.77 36.46
N THR A 69 15.09 24.48 35.61
CA THR A 69 14.56 23.96 34.35
C THR A 69 15.44 24.28 33.13
N SER A 70 16.53 25.05 33.30
CA SER A 70 17.42 25.51 32.19
C SER A 70 18.05 24.35 31.41
N LYS A 71 18.22 23.19 32.03
CA LYS A 71 18.81 21.97 31.42
C LYS A 71 17.79 20.96 30.89
N PHE A 72 16.50 21.23 31.02
CA PHE A 72 15.44 20.30 30.58
C PHE A 72 15.44 20.14 29.06
N SER A 73 15.17 18.92 28.61
CA SER A 73 14.91 18.62 27.20
C SER A 73 13.61 19.28 26.73
N ASP A 74 13.42 19.37 25.41
CA ASP A 74 12.19 19.95 24.84
C ASP A 74 10.93 19.14 25.23
N ASP A 75 11.05 17.82 25.36
CA ASP A 75 9.95 16.94 25.76
C ASP A 75 9.62 17.14 27.25
N GLU A 76 10.62 17.32 28.15
CA GLU A 76 10.40 17.63 29.55
C GLU A 76 9.75 19.01 29.73
N LEU A 77 10.20 20.01 28.97
CA LEU A 77 9.56 21.33 28.95
C LEU A 77 8.13 21.27 28.44
N ALA A 78 7.84 20.39 27.42
CA ALA A 78 6.49 20.20 26.92
C ALA A 78 5.55 19.61 27.98
N ILE A 79 6.02 18.63 28.76
CA ILE A 79 5.27 18.04 29.88
C ILE A 79 5.00 19.08 30.97
N LEU A 80 6.04 19.82 31.36
CA LEU A 80 5.95 20.86 32.39
C LEU A 80 4.95 21.94 31.97
N ARG A 81 5.05 22.41 30.72
CA ARG A 81 4.16 23.40 30.12
C ARG A 81 2.72 22.92 30.11
N ASN A 82 2.45 21.71 29.62
CA ASN A 82 1.10 21.13 29.58
C ASN A 82 0.43 21.07 30.96
N LYS A 83 1.23 20.75 32.00
CA LYS A 83 0.72 20.55 33.38
C LYS A 83 0.56 21.88 34.15
N THR A 84 1.43 22.88 33.90
CA THR A 84 1.59 24.01 34.82
C THR A 84 1.26 25.37 34.20
N VAL A 85 1.20 25.47 32.87
CA VAL A 85 1.01 26.76 32.16
C VAL A 85 -0.19 26.71 31.24
N GLY A 86 -1.07 27.70 31.36
CA GLY A 86 -2.15 27.97 30.40
C GLY A 86 -1.82 29.18 29.53
N PHE A 87 -1.82 29.02 28.22
CA PHE A 87 -1.56 30.11 27.28
C PHE A 87 -2.83 30.72 26.69
N VAL A 88 -2.90 32.05 26.70
CA VAL A 88 -3.90 32.86 26.03
C VAL A 88 -3.18 33.81 25.08
N PHE A 89 -3.31 33.56 23.77
CA PHE A 89 -2.59 34.29 22.73
C PHE A 89 -3.43 35.47 22.18
N GLN A 90 -2.80 36.49 21.65
CA GLN A 90 -3.41 37.66 21.05
C GLN A 90 -4.36 37.33 19.88
N GLN A 91 -3.97 36.40 19.02
CA GLN A 91 -4.76 35.99 17.84
C GLN A 91 -5.63 34.75 18.10
N PHE A 92 -6.02 34.45 19.34
CA PHE A 92 -6.80 33.29 19.78
C PHE A 92 -6.17 31.93 19.47
N HIS A 93 -5.60 31.74 18.29
CA HIS A 93 -5.00 30.51 17.77
C HIS A 93 -5.90 29.31 18.03
N LEU A 94 -7.14 29.38 17.55
CA LEU A 94 -8.06 28.24 17.57
C LEU A 94 -7.87 27.40 16.30
N LEU A 95 -8.07 26.08 16.42
CA LEU A 95 -8.09 25.17 15.30
C LEU A 95 -9.37 25.41 14.50
N PRO A 96 -9.30 25.90 13.24
CA PRO A 96 -10.47 26.40 12.52
C PRO A 96 -11.46 25.31 12.10
N ARG A 97 -11.02 24.05 12.09
CA ARG A 97 -11.82 22.87 11.71
C ARG A 97 -12.35 22.07 12.90
N GLU A 98 -11.95 22.45 14.10
CA GLU A 98 -12.38 21.81 15.34
C GLU A 98 -13.36 22.73 16.07
N ASN A 99 -14.40 22.14 16.67
CA ASN A 99 -15.41 22.89 17.42
C ASN A 99 -14.87 23.42 18.75
N VAL A 100 -15.68 24.12 19.52
CA VAL A 100 -15.30 24.67 20.83
C VAL A 100 -14.83 23.59 21.78
N PHE A 101 -15.56 22.48 21.89
CA PHE A 101 -15.20 21.38 22.77
C PHE A 101 -13.83 20.79 22.39
N GLU A 102 -13.59 20.52 21.10
CA GLU A 102 -12.34 19.95 20.60
C GLU A 102 -11.15 20.90 20.79
N ASN A 103 -11.36 22.21 20.57
CA ASN A 103 -10.35 23.22 20.87
C ASN A 103 -9.97 23.29 22.36
N VAL A 104 -10.96 23.19 23.25
CA VAL A 104 -10.71 23.17 24.71
C VAL A 104 -10.08 21.86 25.15
N ASN A 105 -10.43 20.73 24.53
CA ASN A 105 -9.86 19.41 24.82
C ASN A 105 -8.42 19.25 24.37
N LEU A 106 -7.91 20.11 23.49
CA LEU A 106 -6.59 19.96 22.86
C LEU A 106 -5.44 19.72 23.86
N PRO A 107 -5.29 20.47 24.98
CA PRO A 107 -4.23 20.19 25.97
C PRO A 107 -4.40 18.86 26.69
N VAL A 108 -5.63 18.33 26.83
CA VAL A 108 -5.92 17.07 27.50
C VAL A 108 -5.39 15.88 26.71
N ILE A 109 -5.41 15.95 25.36
CA ILE A 109 -4.88 14.91 24.47
C ILE A 109 -3.39 14.63 24.77
N TYR A 110 -2.62 15.66 25.13
CA TYR A 110 -1.19 15.59 25.43
C TYR A 110 -0.89 15.44 26.92
N SER A 111 -1.90 15.40 27.77
CA SER A 111 -1.77 15.22 29.23
C SER A 111 -1.55 13.75 29.57
N SER A 112 -0.80 13.51 30.66
CA SER A 112 -0.73 12.19 31.28
C SER A 112 -2.00 11.80 32.06
N GLN A 113 -2.87 12.75 32.34
CA GLN A 113 -4.13 12.55 33.08
C GLN A 113 -5.30 12.47 32.10
N ILE A 114 -6.10 11.41 32.21
CA ILE A 114 -7.35 11.26 31.46
C ILE A 114 -8.42 12.08 32.15
N LYS A 115 -8.97 13.07 31.46
CA LYS A 115 -10.12 13.86 31.92
C LYS A 115 -11.40 13.36 31.30
N LYS A 116 -12.49 13.41 32.07
CA LYS A 116 -13.81 13.10 31.55
C LYS A 116 -14.37 14.28 30.76
N ASN A 117 -15.26 14.00 29.82
CA ASN A 117 -15.92 15.04 29.02
C ASN A 117 -16.66 16.08 29.89
N GLU A 118 -17.20 15.66 31.03
CA GLU A 118 -17.90 16.54 31.97
C GLU A 118 -16.98 17.62 32.55
N GLU A 119 -15.70 17.29 32.82
CA GLU A 119 -14.69 18.24 33.31
C GLU A 119 -14.35 19.29 32.25
N ILE A 120 -14.29 18.89 30.98
CA ILE A 120 -14.05 19.82 29.86
C ILE A 120 -15.24 20.74 29.67
N LEU A 121 -16.47 20.20 29.73
CA LEU A 121 -17.71 20.96 29.62
C LEU A 121 -17.87 21.97 30.78
N GLU A 122 -17.37 21.60 31.98
CA GLU A 122 -17.33 22.52 33.11
C GLU A 122 -16.47 23.76 32.83
N LYS A 123 -15.29 23.59 32.20
CA LYS A 123 -14.45 24.72 31.83
C LYS A 123 -15.06 25.60 30.73
N ILE A 124 -15.80 25.00 29.80
CA ILE A 124 -16.58 25.73 28.80
C ILE A 124 -17.73 26.51 29.48
N ARG A 125 -18.35 25.93 30.50
CA ARG A 125 -19.40 26.59 31.33
C ARG A 125 -18.82 27.77 32.13
N GLU A 126 -17.63 27.62 32.74
CA GLU A 126 -16.96 28.67 33.50
C GLU A 126 -16.75 29.95 32.69
N VAL A 127 -16.59 29.85 31.35
CA VAL A 127 -16.46 31.00 30.46
C VAL A 127 -17.75 31.40 29.73
N GLY A 128 -18.88 30.79 30.09
CA GLY A 128 -20.21 31.13 29.56
C GLY A 128 -20.48 30.68 28.13
N LEU A 129 -19.87 29.56 27.67
CA LEU A 129 -19.98 29.09 26.29
C LEU A 129 -20.64 27.70 26.14
N LEU A 130 -21.34 27.20 27.18
CA LEU A 130 -21.89 25.83 27.17
C LEU A 130 -22.86 25.58 26.00
N THR A 131 -23.66 26.58 25.61
CA THR A 131 -24.62 26.47 24.51
C THR A 131 -23.96 26.45 23.13
N LYS A 132 -22.67 26.75 23.05
CA LYS A 132 -21.88 26.85 21.81
C LYS A 132 -20.77 25.80 21.72
N GLU A 133 -20.85 24.73 22.50
CA GLU A 133 -19.82 23.67 22.54
C GLU A 133 -19.52 23.03 21.19
N LYS A 134 -20.50 22.98 20.28
CA LYS A 134 -20.40 22.35 18.96
C LYS A 134 -20.10 23.36 17.83
N ASN A 135 -20.09 24.66 18.13
CA ASN A 135 -19.81 25.67 17.12
C ASN A 135 -18.36 25.68 16.69
N LEU A 136 -18.14 26.02 15.43
CA LEU A 136 -16.79 26.22 14.86
C LEU A 136 -16.30 27.64 15.18
N PRO A 137 -14.98 27.92 15.20
CA PRO A 137 -14.42 29.24 15.47
C PRO A 137 -14.91 30.36 14.56
N ASN A 138 -15.25 30.07 13.31
CA ASN A 138 -15.81 31.04 12.36
C ASN A 138 -17.29 31.45 12.66
N GLU A 139 -17.97 30.70 13.52
CA GLU A 139 -19.35 30.97 13.97
C GLU A 139 -19.37 31.78 15.28
N LEU A 140 -18.20 32.14 15.82
CA LEU A 140 -18.01 32.82 17.08
C LEU A 140 -17.58 34.28 16.88
N SER A 141 -18.07 35.18 17.74
CA SER A 141 -17.55 36.54 17.86
C SER A 141 -16.09 36.56 18.38
N GLY A 142 -15.39 37.69 18.26
CA GLY A 142 -14.04 37.86 18.78
C GLY A 142 -13.92 37.56 20.28
N GLY A 143 -14.85 38.10 21.09
CA GLY A 143 -14.89 37.83 22.52
C GLY A 143 -15.19 36.38 22.88
N GLU A 144 -16.05 35.70 22.12
CA GLU A 144 -16.34 34.28 22.30
C GLU A 144 -15.10 33.42 21.96
N ARG A 145 -14.41 33.72 20.86
CA ARG A 145 -13.13 33.06 20.52
C ARG A 145 -12.08 33.22 21.62
N GLN A 146 -12.01 34.40 22.24
CA GLN A 146 -11.10 34.63 23.36
C GLN A 146 -11.51 33.82 24.59
N ARG A 147 -12.80 33.73 24.89
CA ARG A 147 -13.30 32.86 25.98
C ARG A 147 -13.02 31.38 25.72
N VAL A 148 -13.07 30.90 24.48
CA VAL A 148 -12.62 29.53 24.13
C VAL A 148 -11.13 29.36 24.40
N ALA A 149 -10.28 30.34 24.04
CA ALA A 149 -8.84 30.30 24.30
C ALA A 149 -8.53 30.28 25.81
N ILE A 150 -9.31 31.03 26.61
CA ILE A 150 -9.20 31.00 28.08
C ILE A 150 -9.64 29.65 28.65
N ALA A 151 -10.77 29.06 28.20
CA ALA A 151 -11.23 27.75 28.64
C ALA A 151 -10.18 26.66 28.31
N ARG A 152 -9.57 26.72 27.10
CA ARG A 152 -8.46 25.85 26.71
C ARG A 152 -7.26 26.01 27.64
N ALA A 153 -6.90 27.22 28.02
CA ALA A 153 -5.81 27.48 28.95
C ALA A 153 -6.09 26.88 30.34
N LEU A 154 -7.35 26.82 30.77
CA LEU A 154 -7.78 26.37 32.09
C LEU A 154 -8.01 24.86 32.21
N VAL A 155 -8.14 24.14 31.10
CA VAL A 155 -8.62 22.76 31.10
C VAL A 155 -7.74 21.81 31.92
N ASN A 156 -6.42 22.00 31.96
CA ASN A 156 -5.49 21.21 32.76
C ASN A 156 -5.24 21.76 34.17
N ASP A 157 -6.02 22.74 34.59
CA ASP A 157 -5.93 23.39 35.91
C ASP A 157 -4.52 23.95 36.22
N PRO A 158 -3.94 24.79 35.32
CA PRO A 158 -2.56 25.26 35.43
C PRO A 158 -2.32 26.14 36.68
N ASP A 159 -1.07 26.18 37.15
CA ASP A 159 -0.64 27.10 38.21
C ASP A 159 -0.48 28.55 37.72
N VAL A 160 -0.08 28.69 36.45
CA VAL A 160 0.23 29.97 35.79
C VAL A 160 -0.60 30.15 34.54
N ILE A 161 -1.19 31.30 34.38
CA ILE A 161 -1.85 31.73 33.13
C ILE A 161 -1.01 32.84 32.51
N LEU A 162 -0.56 32.61 31.28
CA LEU A 162 0.19 33.59 30.49
C LEU A 162 -0.69 34.13 29.39
N ALA A 163 -0.94 35.43 29.38
CA ALA A 163 -1.79 36.09 28.42
C ALA A 163 -0.99 37.16 27.63
N ASP A 164 -0.86 36.95 26.32
CA ASP A 164 -0.20 37.91 25.41
C ASP A 164 -1.25 38.79 24.75
N GLU A 165 -1.31 40.06 25.13
CA GLU A 165 -2.26 41.08 24.65
C GLU A 165 -3.70 40.54 24.54
N PRO A 166 -4.27 40.01 25.66
CA PRO A 166 -5.49 39.21 25.60
C PRO A 166 -6.75 39.96 25.16
N THR A 167 -6.66 41.29 25.05
CA THR A 167 -7.76 42.19 24.72
C THR A 167 -7.49 43.05 23.47
N GLY A 168 -6.31 42.97 22.86
CA GLY A 168 -5.89 43.89 21.79
C GLY A 168 -6.70 43.85 20.51
N ASN A 169 -7.56 42.86 20.32
CA ASN A 169 -8.44 42.69 19.15
C ASN A 169 -9.95 42.76 19.53
N LEU A 170 -10.29 43.33 20.70
CA LEU A 170 -11.65 43.33 21.25
C LEU A 170 -12.14 44.76 21.51
N ASP A 171 -13.45 44.94 21.46
CA ASP A 171 -14.06 46.21 21.89
C ASP A 171 -13.98 46.40 23.42
N SER A 172 -14.09 47.65 23.88
CA SER A 172 -13.87 48.02 25.28
C SER A 172 -14.80 47.27 26.27
N LYS A 173 -16.02 46.93 25.87
CA LYS A 173 -16.96 46.21 26.72
C LYS A 173 -16.56 44.75 26.91
N VAL A 174 -16.16 44.09 25.83
CA VAL A 174 -15.67 42.71 25.86
C VAL A 174 -14.33 42.65 26.57
N GLN A 175 -13.46 43.65 26.40
CA GLN A 175 -12.21 43.81 27.14
C GLN A 175 -12.44 43.75 28.65
N GLU A 176 -13.41 44.54 29.16
CA GLU A 176 -13.76 44.54 30.59
C GLU A 176 -14.25 43.16 31.07
N GLU A 177 -15.09 42.48 30.28
CA GLU A 177 -15.55 41.11 30.57
C GLU A 177 -14.41 40.11 30.70
N ILE A 178 -13.42 40.13 29.76
CA ILE A 178 -12.24 39.26 29.77
C ILE A 178 -11.36 39.58 30.98
N MET A 179 -11.13 40.85 31.31
CA MET A 179 -10.35 41.23 32.47
C MET A 179 -11.01 40.84 33.80
N LYS A 180 -12.32 40.85 33.89
CA LYS A 180 -13.07 40.31 35.04
C LYS A 180 -12.81 38.80 35.21
N ILE A 181 -12.80 38.02 34.12
CA ILE A 181 -12.47 36.59 34.18
C ILE A 181 -11.07 36.39 34.79
N PHE A 182 -10.04 37.10 34.31
CA PHE A 182 -8.70 37.01 34.88
C PHE A 182 -8.63 37.41 36.34
N THR A 183 -9.35 38.46 36.72
CA THR A 183 -9.41 38.89 38.13
C THR A 183 -10.03 37.83 39.04
N GLU A 184 -11.11 37.18 38.58
CA GLU A 184 -11.76 36.10 39.33
C GLU A 184 -10.84 34.86 39.44
N LEU A 185 -10.12 34.52 38.37
CA LEU A 185 -9.16 33.41 38.39
C LEU A 185 -8.01 33.70 39.37
N ASN A 186 -7.54 34.95 39.43
CA ASN A 186 -6.52 35.34 40.42
C ASN A 186 -7.04 35.24 41.86
N LYS A 187 -8.30 35.67 42.12
CA LYS A 187 -8.95 35.50 43.43
C LYS A 187 -9.05 34.02 43.84
N LYS A 188 -9.18 33.10 42.86
CA LYS A 188 -9.13 31.64 43.08
C LYS A 188 -7.70 31.09 43.30
N GLY A 189 -6.68 31.96 43.40
CA GLY A 189 -5.28 31.60 43.68
C GLY A 189 -4.41 31.29 42.47
N LYS A 190 -4.89 31.50 41.26
CA LYS A 190 -4.07 31.34 40.04
C LYS A 190 -3.07 32.51 39.90
N THR A 191 -1.84 32.19 39.48
CA THR A 191 -0.86 33.20 39.10
C THR A 191 -1.12 33.67 37.69
N ILE A 192 -1.27 35.00 37.50
CA ILE A 192 -1.62 35.56 36.20
C ILE A 192 -0.50 36.51 35.77
N ILE A 193 -0.03 36.32 34.54
CA ILE A 193 0.99 37.16 33.92
C ILE A 193 0.45 37.65 32.59
N ILE A 194 0.17 38.95 32.49
CA ILE A 194 -0.34 39.57 31.28
C ILE A 194 0.79 40.40 30.64
N VAL A 195 1.00 40.17 29.35
CA VAL A 195 1.85 41.03 28.52
C VAL A 195 0.93 42.02 27.80
N THR A 196 1.18 43.32 27.96
CA THR A 196 0.37 44.35 27.30
C THR A 196 1.16 45.63 27.10
N HIS A 197 0.74 46.45 26.14
CA HIS A 197 1.18 47.85 26.00
C HIS A 197 0.10 48.84 26.45
N GLU A 198 -1.12 48.35 26.76
CA GLU A 198 -2.26 49.16 27.19
C GLU A 198 -2.21 49.40 28.70
N LYS A 199 -2.31 50.69 29.12
CA LYS A 199 -2.31 51.06 30.54
C LYS A 199 -3.54 50.58 31.27
N ASP A 200 -4.71 50.66 30.65
CA ASP A 200 -5.98 50.28 31.22
C ASP A 200 -6.04 48.78 31.58
N VAL A 201 -5.42 47.93 30.74
CA VAL A 201 -5.25 46.49 31.01
C VAL A 201 -4.29 46.23 32.16
N ALA A 202 -3.18 46.96 32.18
CA ALA A 202 -2.17 46.83 33.24
C ALA A 202 -2.66 47.27 34.61
N GLU A 203 -3.70 48.15 34.66
CA GLU A 203 -4.29 48.64 35.91
C GLU A 203 -5.00 47.54 36.71
N TYR A 204 -5.46 46.44 36.05
CA TYR A 204 -6.04 45.28 36.75
C TYR A 204 -4.99 44.49 37.53
N ALA A 205 -3.69 44.59 37.15
CA ALA A 205 -2.60 43.90 37.82
C ALA A 205 -2.18 44.62 39.11
N ARG A 206 -1.78 43.85 40.12
CA ARG A 206 -1.25 44.39 41.39
C ARG A 206 0.21 44.75 41.30
N ARG A 207 0.95 44.28 40.31
CA ARG A 207 2.36 44.55 40.08
C ARG A 207 2.58 44.80 38.59
N ILE A 208 3.35 45.85 38.28
CA ILE A 208 3.68 46.23 36.92
C ILE A 208 5.19 46.21 36.75
N VAL A 209 5.65 45.33 35.84
CA VAL A 209 7.06 45.22 35.45
C VAL A 209 7.23 45.85 34.07
N ARG A 210 8.09 46.89 33.96
CA ARG A 210 8.34 47.58 32.70
C ARG A 210 9.66 47.10 32.10
N ILE A 211 9.59 46.72 30.82
CA ILE A 211 10.74 46.27 30.04
C ILE A 211 11.02 47.24 28.93
N LYS A 212 12.30 47.60 28.77
CA LYS A 212 12.81 48.42 27.68
C LYS A 212 14.18 47.89 27.24
N ASP A 213 14.40 47.77 25.92
CA ASP A 213 15.65 47.31 25.30
C ASP A 213 16.21 46.00 25.88
N GLY A 214 15.33 45.08 26.25
CA GLY A 214 15.67 43.78 26.81
C GLY A 214 16.02 43.76 28.28
N GLN A 215 15.78 44.86 29.03
CA GLN A 215 16.07 44.96 30.48
C GLN A 215 14.85 45.42 31.25
N ILE A 216 14.74 45.01 32.52
CA ILE A 216 13.71 45.51 33.44
C ILE A 216 14.12 46.91 33.90
N VAL A 217 13.26 47.90 33.65
CA VAL A 217 13.50 49.31 33.97
C VAL A 217 12.81 49.71 35.26
N SER A 218 11.61 49.22 35.54
CA SER A 218 10.89 49.41 36.79
C SER A 218 10.08 48.15 37.17
N ASP A 219 9.87 47.99 38.47
CA ASP A 219 9.10 46.93 39.09
C ASP A 219 8.26 47.52 40.22
N GLU A 220 7.04 47.86 39.95
CA GLU A 220 6.15 48.61 40.84
C GLU A 220 5.05 47.73 41.43
N VAL A 221 5.00 47.58 42.75
CA VAL A 221 3.96 46.82 43.48
C VAL A 221 2.91 47.82 43.98
N LYS A 222 1.66 47.63 43.55
CA LYS A 222 0.53 48.55 43.88
C LYS A 222 -0.21 48.18 45.19
N ALA A 223 -0.13 46.95 45.67
CA ALA A 223 -0.82 46.53 46.90
C ALA A 223 -0.12 45.32 47.53
N ASP A 224 -0.20 45.18 48.87
CA ASP A 224 0.33 44.06 49.64
C ASP A 224 -0.40 42.72 49.34
N GLU A 225 0.40 41.65 49.27
CA GLU A 225 -0.08 40.33 48.84
C GLU A 225 -0.72 39.51 49.99
N VAL A 226 -1.85 38.90 49.71
CA VAL A 226 -2.35 37.74 50.47
C VAL A 226 -1.72 36.47 49.90
N ILE A 227 -0.68 35.93 50.58
CA ILE A 227 -0.02 34.68 50.17
C ILE A 227 -0.83 33.51 50.66
N MET A 228 -1.46 32.76 49.76
CA MET A 228 -1.98 31.42 50.06
C MET A 228 -0.88 30.38 49.89
N ASN A 229 -0.44 29.80 51.02
CA ASN A 229 0.52 28.69 51.03
C ASN A 229 -0.24 27.35 50.78
N ASN A 230 -0.19 26.85 49.54
CA ASN A 230 -0.49 25.44 49.27
C ASN A 230 0.69 24.84 48.49
N ASN A 231 1.43 23.95 49.15
CA ASN A 231 2.50 23.16 48.53
C ASN A 231 1.85 22.09 47.64
N THR A 232 2.01 22.19 46.36
CA THR A 232 1.79 21.08 45.44
C THR A 232 3.13 20.52 45.00
N ASP A 233 3.39 19.25 45.38
CA ASP A 233 4.61 18.54 45.02
C ASP A 233 4.67 18.26 43.52
N LEU A 234 5.88 18.45 42.95
CA LEU A 234 6.23 18.12 41.56
C LEU A 234 6.81 16.68 41.45
N SER A 235 6.48 15.77 42.38
CA SER A 235 7.08 14.44 42.47
C SER A 235 6.76 13.50 41.28
N ASP A 236 5.88 13.88 40.36
CA ASP A 236 5.44 13.05 39.22
C ASP A 236 5.88 13.61 37.85
N ILE A 237 7.17 13.92 37.71
CA ILE A 237 7.76 14.09 36.36
C ILE A 237 8.37 12.76 35.93
N ASP A 238 7.63 11.66 36.13
CA ASP A 238 8.04 10.36 35.61
C ASP A 238 7.63 10.29 34.11
N GLY A 239 8.64 10.44 33.25
CA GLY A 239 8.52 10.45 31.80
C GLY A 239 8.09 9.10 31.20
N LYS A 240 7.38 8.24 31.95
CA LYS A 240 6.85 6.99 31.42
C LYS A 240 5.79 7.25 30.38
N MET A 241 6.10 6.81 29.19
CA MET A 241 5.26 6.83 28.01
C MET A 241 4.04 5.92 28.22
N VAL A 242 2.98 6.46 28.76
CA VAL A 242 1.67 5.82 28.64
C VAL A 242 1.18 6.17 27.23
N ILE A 243 1.34 5.25 26.27
CA ILE A 243 0.64 5.34 24.98
C ILE A 243 -0.84 5.19 25.32
N ASN A 244 -1.49 6.31 25.47
CA ASN A 244 -2.91 6.34 25.77
C ASN A 244 -3.65 5.82 24.52
N ARG A 245 -4.34 4.68 24.61
CA ARG A 245 -5.16 4.13 23.52
C ARG A 245 -6.17 5.17 22.99
N LEU A 246 -6.60 6.08 23.84
CA LEU A 246 -7.47 7.20 23.47
C LEU A 246 -6.77 8.19 22.56
N ALA A 247 -5.49 8.51 22.79
CA ALA A 247 -4.73 9.41 21.92
C ALA A 247 -4.62 8.88 20.47
N PHE A 248 -4.50 7.55 20.29
CA PHE A 248 -4.48 6.96 18.94
C PHE A 248 -5.81 7.17 18.20
N ILE A 249 -6.93 7.03 18.88
CA ILE A 249 -8.27 7.26 18.30
C ILE A 249 -8.42 8.74 17.92
N ASP A 250 -7.94 9.66 18.78
CA ASP A 250 -7.98 11.10 18.51
C ASP A 250 -7.09 11.46 17.31
N TYR A 251 -5.89 10.89 17.20
CA TYR A 251 -5.03 11.09 16.03
C TYR A 251 -5.66 10.55 14.75
N ALA A 252 -6.31 9.38 14.79
CA ALA A 252 -7.02 8.82 13.65
C ALA A 252 -8.22 9.70 13.25
N LYS A 253 -9.01 10.21 14.23
CA LYS A 253 -10.11 11.13 13.98
C LYS A 253 -9.62 12.44 13.34
N GLN A 254 -8.55 13.02 13.86
CA GLN A 254 -7.93 14.23 13.30
C GLN A 254 -7.40 13.99 11.88
N ALA A 255 -6.79 12.82 11.61
CA ALA A 255 -6.34 12.44 10.28
C ALA A 255 -7.52 12.35 9.29
N ILE A 256 -8.62 11.71 9.68
CA ILE A 256 -9.84 11.61 8.86
C ILE A 256 -10.42 13.01 8.59
N ASN A 257 -10.54 13.86 9.62
CA ASN A 257 -11.03 15.24 9.46
C ASN A 257 -10.13 16.06 8.52
N SER A 258 -8.81 15.88 8.61
CA SER A 258 -7.84 16.49 7.70
C SER A 258 -8.03 16.05 6.25
N MET A 259 -8.23 14.74 6.02
CA MET A 259 -8.48 14.16 4.70
C MET A 259 -9.78 14.68 4.07
N LEU A 260 -10.85 14.75 4.87
CA LEU A 260 -12.16 15.25 4.42
C LEU A 260 -12.17 16.75 4.15
N GLY A 261 -11.30 17.50 4.84
CA GLY A 261 -11.20 18.96 4.70
C GLY A 261 -10.58 19.43 3.37
N ASN A 262 -9.78 18.60 2.68
CA ASN A 262 -9.15 18.91 1.40
C ASN A 262 -9.33 17.75 0.40
N LYS A 263 -10.58 17.47 0.02
CA LYS A 263 -10.97 16.32 -0.79
C LYS A 263 -10.16 16.16 -2.09
N LEU A 264 -9.93 17.26 -2.82
CA LEU A 264 -9.20 17.24 -4.10
C LEU A 264 -7.74 16.81 -3.91
N ARG A 265 -7.07 17.33 -2.88
CA ARG A 265 -5.69 16.97 -2.56
C ARG A 265 -5.57 15.52 -2.11
N THR A 266 -6.45 15.11 -1.22
CA THR A 266 -6.49 13.74 -0.71
C THR A 266 -6.75 12.74 -1.83
N SER A 267 -7.69 13.02 -2.75
CA SER A 267 -7.96 12.14 -3.89
C SER A 267 -6.78 12.06 -4.87
N LEU A 268 -6.08 13.17 -5.14
CA LEU A 268 -4.87 13.17 -5.97
C LEU A 268 -3.72 12.38 -5.33
N SER A 269 -3.55 12.50 -4.00
CA SER A 269 -2.56 11.70 -3.27
C SER A 269 -2.86 10.21 -3.33
N MET A 270 -4.13 9.85 -3.13
CA MET A 270 -4.58 8.46 -3.17
C MET A 270 -4.52 7.86 -4.57
N LEU A 271 -4.68 8.69 -5.63
CA LEU A 271 -4.68 8.23 -7.02
C LEU A 271 -3.37 7.51 -7.38
N GLY A 272 -2.22 8.03 -6.95
CA GLY A 272 -0.93 7.39 -7.18
C GLY A 272 -0.83 5.99 -6.55
N ILE A 273 -1.28 5.85 -5.31
CA ILE A 273 -1.33 4.56 -4.62
C ILE A 273 -2.38 3.64 -5.24
N LEU A 274 -3.57 4.18 -5.56
CA LEU A 274 -4.64 3.42 -6.21
C LEU A 274 -4.14 2.78 -7.52
N ILE A 275 -3.52 3.57 -8.40
CA ILE A 275 -2.99 3.07 -9.68
C ILE A 275 -1.87 2.04 -9.43
N GLY A 276 -0.95 2.33 -8.50
CA GLY A 276 0.14 1.41 -8.17
C GLY A 276 -0.36 0.06 -7.65
N VAL A 277 -1.27 0.07 -6.68
CA VAL A 277 -1.87 -1.14 -6.10
C VAL A 277 -2.72 -1.89 -7.13
N ALA A 278 -3.53 -1.17 -7.94
CA ALA A 278 -4.33 -1.78 -9.00
C ALA A 278 -3.45 -2.48 -10.04
N ALA A 279 -2.33 -1.86 -10.42
CA ALA A 279 -1.36 -2.47 -11.32
C ALA A 279 -0.74 -3.75 -10.72
N VAL A 280 -0.35 -3.74 -9.43
CA VAL A 280 0.15 -4.93 -8.72
C VAL A 280 -0.87 -6.07 -8.77
N ILE A 281 -2.13 -5.80 -8.40
CA ILE A 281 -3.19 -6.81 -8.40
C ILE A 281 -3.44 -7.37 -9.80
N ALA A 282 -3.58 -6.50 -10.80
CA ALA A 282 -3.84 -6.92 -12.17
C ALA A 282 -2.69 -7.77 -12.74
N MET A 283 -1.43 -7.36 -12.50
CA MET A 283 -0.25 -8.06 -12.99
C MET A 283 -0.06 -9.43 -12.34
N LEU A 284 -0.25 -9.52 -11.01
CA LEU A 284 -0.17 -10.80 -10.30
C LEU A 284 -1.30 -11.75 -10.72
N ALA A 285 -2.52 -11.23 -10.92
CA ALA A 285 -3.67 -12.00 -11.37
C ALA A 285 -3.49 -12.55 -12.80
N LEU A 286 -2.90 -11.76 -13.71
CA LEU A 286 -2.57 -12.18 -15.07
C LEU A 286 -1.44 -13.21 -15.08
N GLY A 287 -0.39 -13.01 -14.28
CA GLY A 287 0.74 -13.93 -14.18
C GLY A 287 0.31 -15.33 -13.70
N GLU A 288 -0.48 -15.38 -12.64
CA GLU A 288 -1.02 -16.65 -12.13
C GLU A 288 -2.06 -17.28 -13.08
N GLY A 289 -2.84 -16.45 -13.78
CA GLY A 289 -3.76 -16.89 -14.84
C GLY A 289 -3.00 -17.53 -16.01
N ALA A 290 -1.95 -16.91 -16.49
CA ALA A 290 -1.09 -17.43 -17.56
C ALA A 290 -0.46 -18.78 -17.14
N ARG A 291 0.08 -18.86 -15.92
CA ARG A 291 0.63 -20.10 -15.38
C ARG A 291 -0.39 -21.24 -15.36
N LYS A 292 -1.62 -20.99 -14.88
CA LYS A 292 -2.69 -22.00 -14.89
C LYS A 292 -3.13 -22.38 -16.29
N ALA A 293 -3.20 -21.43 -17.23
CA ALA A 293 -3.52 -21.71 -18.63
C ALA A 293 -2.47 -22.61 -19.28
N ILE A 294 -1.19 -22.31 -19.07
CA ILE A 294 -0.07 -23.15 -19.55
C ILE A 294 -0.18 -24.55 -18.95
N GLN A 295 -0.36 -24.68 -17.65
CA GLN A 295 -0.48 -25.96 -16.96
C GLN A 295 -1.67 -26.77 -17.46
N LYS A 296 -2.84 -26.14 -17.67
CA LYS A 296 -4.02 -26.80 -18.23
C LYS A 296 -3.79 -27.28 -19.67
N SER A 297 -3.20 -26.45 -20.54
CA SER A 297 -2.92 -26.81 -21.92
C SER A 297 -1.95 -27.99 -22.02
N LEU A 298 -0.94 -28.04 -21.14
CA LEU A 298 0.05 -29.10 -21.12
C LEU A 298 -0.47 -30.40 -20.50
N SER A 299 -1.31 -30.32 -19.46
CA SER A 299 -1.95 -31.51 -18.88
C SER A 299 -2.83 -32.26 -19.90
N ASN A 300 -3.46 -31.54 -20.81
CA ASN A 300 -4.27 -32.12 -21.88
C ASN A 300 -3.42 -32.85 -22.95
N LEU A 301 -2.12 -32.53 -23.06
CA LEU A 301 -1.21 -33.17 -24.01
C LEU A 301 -0.46 -34.40 -23.45
N GLY A 302 -0.50 -34.59 -22.12
CA GLY A 302 0.25 -35.62 -21.39
C GLY A 302 1.60 -35.09 -20.89
N SER A 303 1.76 -35.01 -19.58
CA SER A 303 2.98 -34.44 -18.94
C SER A 303 4.23 -35.32 -19.10
N ASN A 304 4.06 -36.65 -19.20
CA ASN A 304 5.16 -37.62 -19.25
C ASN A 304 5.37 -38.14 -20.67
N LEU A 305 5.33 -37.24 -21.67
CA LEU A 305 5.38 -37.61 -23.07
C LEU A 305 6.71 -37.19 -23.72
N LEU A 306 7.38 -38.14 -24.36
CA LEU A 306 8.44 -37.90 -25.32
C LEU A 306 7.92 -38.14 -26.72
N THR A 307 8.12 -37.20 -27.64
CA THR A 307 7.75 -37.37 -29.04
C THR A 307 9.04 -37.41 -29.88
N VAL A 308 9.31 -38.54 -30.50
CA VAL A 308 10.43 -38.77 -31.38
C VAL A 308 10.02 -38.50 -32.81
N MET A 309 10.71 -37.60 -33.49
CA MET A 309 10.45 -37.22 -34.87
C MET A 309 11.69 -37.35 -35.72
N PRO A 310 11.59 -37.65 -37.05
CA PRO A 310 12.72 -37.59 -37.94
C PRO A 310 13.22 -36.16 -38.08
N GLY A 311 14.51 -35.97 -38.01
CA GLY A 311 15.19 -34.71 -38.22
C GLY A 311 15.40 -34.37 -39.70
N SER A 312 15.81 -33.12 -39.97
CA SER A 312 16.29 -32.72 -41.29
C SER A 312 17.83 -32.71 -41.31
N TRP A 313 18.41 -33.44 -42.21
CA TRP A 313 19.86 -33.44 -42.35
C TRP A 313 20.34 -32.33 -43.30
N ARG A 314 21.38 -31.61 -42.92
CA ARG A 314 22.06 -30.62 -43.77
C ARG A 314 23.42 -31.16 -44.18
N SER A 315 23.65 -31.30 -45.48
CA SER A 315 24.95 -31.60 -46.02
C SER A 315 25.32 -30.54 -47.04
N GLY A 316 26.49 -29.92 -46.89
CA GLY A 316 26.99 -28.95 -47.85
C GLY A 316 26.09 -27.74 -48.15
N GLY A 317 25.32 -27.26 -47.14
CA GLY A 317 24.38 -26.14 -47.31
C GLY A 317 22.99 -26.52 -47.87
N VAL A 318 22.77 -27.75 -48.31
CA VAL A 318 21.50 -28.27 -48.79
C VAL A 318 20.77 -28.96 -47.66
N SER A 319 19.53 -28.49 -47.34
CA SER A 319 18.64 -29.13 -46.38
C SER A 319 17.88 -30.25 -47.10
N LEU A 320 18.16 -31.50 -46.75
CA LEU A 320 17.28 -32.61 -47.08
C LEU A 320 16.09 -32.59 -46.14
N GLY A 321 14.88 -32.77 -46.66
CA GLY A 321 13.64 -32.71 -45.89
C GLY A 321 13.61 -33.70 -44.72
N ALA A 322 12.71 -33.48 -43.76
CA ALA A 322 12.55 -34.38 -42.62
C ALA A 322 12.24 -35.81 -43.07
N GLY A 323 12.93 -36.79 -42.47
CA GLY A 323 12.82 -38.23 -42.83
C GLY A 323 13.69 -38.69 -44.02
N ALA A 324 14.55 -37.84 -44.55
CA ALA A 324 15.44 -38.26 -45.62
C ALA A 324 16.47 -39.35 -45.20
N VAL A 325 16.89 -39.32 -43.93
CA VAL A 325 17.87 -40.25 -43.36
C VAL A 325 17.24 -41.22 -42.38
N THR A 326 16.29 -40.78 -41.56
CA THR A 326 15.67 -41.56 -40.50
C THR A 326 14.19 -41.86 -40.84
N ARG A 327 13.88 -43.10 -41.12
CA ARG A 327 12.53 -43.57 -41.39
C ARG A 327 12.17 -44.61 -40.34
N PHE A 328 11.33 -44.21 -39.37
CA PHE A 328 10.92 -45.13 -38.31
C PHE A 328 10.04 -46.24 -38.83
N THR A 329 10.23 -47.41 -38.23
CA THR A 329 9.50 -48.65 -38.57
C THR A 329 8.78 -49.21 -37.36
N GLU A 330 7.92 -50.20 -37.54
CA GLU A 330 7.27 -50.93 -36.42
C GLU A 330 8.32 -51.57 -35.48
N GLN A 331 9.47 -51.98 -36.01
CA GLN A 331 10.56 -52.54 -35.19
C GLN A 331 11.14 -51.52 -34.20
N ASP A 332 11.16 -50.26 -34.58
CA ASP A 332 11.64 -49.17 -33.70
C ASP A 332 10.63 -48.92 -32.56
N VAL A 333 9.32 -48.98 -32.85
CA VAL A 333 8.26 -48.87 -31.83
C VAL A 333 8.37 -50.01 -30.82
N GLU A 334 8.49 -51.27 -31.30
CA GLU A 334 8.65 -52.43 -30.45
C GLU A 334 9.97 -52.45 -29.64
N ALA A 335 11.04 -51.91 -30.17
CA ALA A 335 12.32 -51.80 -29.46
C ALA A 335 12.26 -50.73 -28.36
N ILE A 336 11.65 -49.56 -28.65
CA ILE A 336 11.49 -48.48 -27.68
C ILE A 336 10.54 -48.90 -26.55
N LYS A 337 9.51 -49.72 -26.84
CA LYS A 337 8.59 -50.26 -25.83
C LYS A 337 9.27 -51.12 -24.77
N LYS A 338 10.43 -51.73 -25.11
CA LYS A 338 11.23 -52.55 -24.20
C LYS A 338 12.20 -51.79 -23.32
N ILE A 339 12.33 -50.49 -23.50
CA ILE A 339 13.22 -49.61 -22.70
C ILE A 339 12.63 -49.54 -21.29
N ASP A 340 13.50 -49.68 -20.29
CA ASP A 340 13.11 -49.56 -18.89
C ASP A 340 12.57 -48.17 -18.56
N GLY A 341 11.47 -48.05 -17.82
CA GLY A 341 10.78 -46.80 -17.55
C GLY A 341 9.78 -46.34 -18.61
N VAL A 342 9.68 -47.03 -19.75
CA VAL A 342 8.62 -46.76 -20.74
C VAL A 342 7.34 -47.50 -20.34
N LYS A 343 6.23 -46.76 -20.29
CA LYS A 343 4.89 -47.28 -19.96
C LYS A 343 4.13 -47.71 -21.19
N ASN A 344 4.00 -46.82 -22.16
CA ASN A 344 3.30 -47.06 -23.42
C ASN A 344 4.05 -46.39 -24.58
N VAL A 345 3.92 -46.94 -25.78
CA VAL A 345 4.48 -46.34 -27.00
C VAL A 345 3.41 -46.36 -28.09
N CYS A 346 3.34 -45.31 -28.87
CA CYS A 346 2.43 -45.16 -29.99
C CYS A 346 3.14 -44.68 -31.23
N GLY A 347 3.19 -45.48 -32.29
CA GLY A 347 3.66 -45.04 -33.61
C GLY A 347 2.55 -44.27 -34.33
N THR A 348 2.94 -43.10 -34.90
CA THR A 348 1.95 -42.20 -35.53
C THR A 348 2.31 -41.93 -36.97
N VAL A 349 1.32 -42.00 -37.85
CA VAL A 349 1.42 -41.63 -39.28
C VAL A 349 0.49 -40.47 -39.58
N ASN A 350 1.07 -39.41 -40.10
CA ASN A 350 0.36 -38.14 -40.31
C ASN A 350 0.05 -37.91 -41.80
N GLY A 351 -1.12 -37.35 -42.11
CA GLY A 351 -1.49 -36.96 -43.45
C GLY A 351 -2.59 -35.92 -43.44
N ARG A 352 -2.99 -35.50 -44.63
CA ARG A 352 -4.20 -34.69 -44.85
C ARG A 352 -5.10 -35.41 -45.84
N ALA A 353 -6.39 -35.31 -45.63
CA ALA A 353 -7.35 -35.87 -46.59
C ALA A 353 -8.61 -35.02 -46.61
N GLN A 354 -9.26 -35.08 -47.76
CA GLN A 354 -10.61 -34.53 -47.97
C GLN A 354 -11.63 -35.53 -47.49
N LEU A 355 -12.44 -35.10 -46.54
CA LEU A 355 -13.61 -35.85 -46.05
C LEU A 355 -14.82 -35.43 -46.85
N VAL A 356 -15.72 -36.38 -47.16
CA VAL A 356 -17.02 -36.14 -47.76
C VAL A 356 -18.08 -36.95 -47.05
N PHE A 357 -19.16 -36.30 -46.64
CA PHE A 357 -20.36 -36.91 -46.10
C PHE A 357 -21.58 -36.23 -46.72
N GLN A 358 -22.36 -36.97 -47.49
CA GLN A 358 -23.46 -36.42 -48.27
C GLN A 358 -23.01 -35.28 -49.19
N SER A 359 -23.53 -34.06 -48.96
CA SER A 359 -23.18 -32.85 -49.69
C SER A 359 -22.03 -32.05 -49.07
N ASN A 360 -21.65 -32.39 -47.82
CA ASN A 360 -20.64 -31.64 -47.07
C ASN A 360 -19.25 -32.22 -47.32
N ASN A 361 -18.26 -31.31 -47.39
CA ASN A 361 -16.87 -31.73 -47.49
C ASN A 361 -15.99 -30.88 -46.55
N TRP A 362 -14.95 -31.50 -46.04
CA TRP A 362 -14.01 -30.85 -45.10
C TRP A 362 -12.59 -31.38 -45.31
N ASN A 363 -11.59 -30.53 -45.30
CA ASN A 363 -10.20 -30.95 -45.37
C ASN A 363 -9.59 -30.90 -43.98
N THR A 364 -9.14 -32.08 -43.52
CA THR A 364 -8.66 -32.26 -42.11
C THR A 364 -7.38 -33.08 -42.04
N PHE A 365 -6.80 -33.10 -40.85
CA PHE A 365 -5.65 -33.95 -40.53
C PHE A 365 -6.09 -35.39 -40.29
N ILE A 366 -5.36 -36.32 -40.89
CA ILE A 366 -5.50 -37.75 -40.65
C ILE A 366 -4.35 -38.21 -39.77
N LEU A 367 -4.70 -38.90 -38.71
CA LEU A 367 -3.76 -39.45 -37.75
C LEU A 367 -3.95 -40.98 -37.69
N GLY A 368 -3.00 -41.69 -38.31
CA GLY A 368 -2.93 -43.16 -38.18
C GLY A 368 -2.19 -43.52 -36.92
N VAL A 369 -2.82 -44.24 -36.00
CA VAL A 369 -2.25 -44.57 -34.68
C VAL A 369 -2.51 -46.05 -34.32
N ASP A 370 -1.86 -46.54 -33.27
CA ASP A 370 -2.14 -47.86 -32.70
C ASP A 370 -3.14 -47.80 -31.54
N THR A 371 -3.40 -48.94 -30.91
CA THR A 371 -4.37 -49.08 -29.81
C THR A 371 -3.92 -48.46 -28.50
N SER A 372 -2.64 -48.05 -28.34
CA SER A 372 -2.11 -47.38 -27.16
C SER A 372 -2.39 -45.88 -27.18
N TYR A 373 -2.78 -45.28 -28.29
CA TYR A 373 -3.01 -43.84 -28.46
C TYR A 373 -3.93 -43.21 -27.39
N PRO A 374 -5.09 -43.84 -27.00
CA PRO A 374 -5.96 -43.27 -25.98
C PRO A 374 -5.27 -43.04 -24.62
N GLU A 375 -4.31 -43.90 -24.27
CA GLU A 375 -3.57 -43.80 -23.02
C GLU A 375 -2.38 -42.83 -23.15
N VAL A 376 -1.63 -42.92 -24.25
CA VAL A 376 -0.44 -42.08 -24.51
C VAL A 376 -0.80 -40.61 -24.64
N ARG A 377 -1.88 -40.29 -25.32
CA ARG A 377 -2.33 -38.93 -25.63
C ARG A 377 -3.54 -38.49 -24.81
N ASN A 378 -3.97 -39.24 -23.80
CA ASN A 378 -5.17 -38.95 -23.00
C ASN A 378 -6.39 -38.63 -23.91
N ALA A 379 -6.65 -39.51 -24.87
CA ALA A 379 -7.64 -39.32 -25.93
C ALA A 379 -8.66 -40.49 -25.96
N LYS A 380 -9.17 -40.88 -24.78
CA LYS A 380 -10.25 -41.87 -24.69
C LYS A 380 -11.50 -41.32 -25.36
N PRO A 381 -12.20 -42.07 -26.22
CA PRO A 381 -13.43 -41.60 -26.89
C PRO A 381 -14.45 -41.09 -25.88
N GLU A 382 -15.06 -39.95 -26.17
CA GLU A 382 -16.15 -39.39 -25.37
C GLU A 382 -17.45 -40.14 -25.68
N TYR A 383 -17.65 -40.52 -26.95
CA TYR A 383 -18.78 -41.32 -27.42
C TYR A 383 -18.27 -42.41 -28.32
N GLY A 384 -18.91 -43.59 -28.26
CA GLY A 384 -18.56 -44.76 -29.06
C GLY A 384 -17.38 -45.53 -28.45
N GLN A 385 -16.61 -46.20 -29.30
CA GLN A 385 -15.47 -47.03 -28.89
C GLN A 385 -14.23 -46.80 -29.74
N PHE A 386 -13.05 -47.11 -29.18
CA PHE A 386 -11.81 -47.10 -29.92
C PHE A 386 -11.64 -48.41 -30.71
N PHE A 387 -10.83 -48.40 -31.77
CA PHE A 387 -10.54 -49.60 -32.54
C PHE A 387 -9.63 -50.56 -31.79
N THR A 388 -9.71 -51.84 -32.16
CA THR A 388 -9.01 -52.95 -31.51
C THR A 388 -7.73 -53.34 -32.26
N GLU A 389 -6.87 -54.16 -31.63
CA GLU A 389 -5.71 -54.71 -32.32
C GLU A 389 -6.10 -55.53 -33.58
N SER A 390 -7.25 -56.17 -33.58
CA SER A 390 -7.77 -56.84 -34.74
C SER A 390 -7.99 -55.90 -35.91
N ASP A 391 -8.56 -54.69 -35.62
CA ASP A 391 -8.78 -53.66 -36.64
C ASP A 391 -7.46 -53.15 -37.23
N VAL A 392 -6.43 -53.02 -36.39
CA VAL A 392 -5.07 -52.64 -36.83
C VAL A 392 -4.46 -53.74 -37.73
N LYS A 393 -4.53 -55.01 -37.31
CA LYS A 393 -3.96 -56.14 -38.06
C LYS A 393 -4.68 -56.39 -39.38
N THR A 394 -5.99 -56.31 -39.40
CA THR A 394 -6.81 -56.52 -40.61
C THR A 394 -6.93 -55.30 -41.50
N ARG A 395 -6.33 -54.17 -41.10
CA ARG A 395 -6.41 -52.87 -41.81
C ARG A 395 -7.88 -52.46 -42.03
N ASN A 396 -8.68 -52.55 -40.96
CA ASN A 396 -10.09 -52.22 -41.00
C ASN A 396 -10.29 -50.71 -41.28
N ARG A 397 -11.38 -50.36 -41.97
CA ARG A 397 -11.71 -48.98 -42.34
C ARG A 397 -12.64 -48.37 -41.32
N VAL A 398 -12.15 -48.19 -40.13
CA VAL A 398 -12.82 -47.55 -39.00
C VAL A 398 -12.16 -46.22 -38.68
N ALA A 399 -12.94 -45.24 -38.22
CA ALA A 399 -12.43 -43.88 -37.91
C ALA A 399 -13.08 -43.36 -36.63
N LEU A 400 -12.29 -42.62 -35.86
CA LEU A 400 -12.78 -41.70 -34.83
C LEU A 400 -12.59 -40.27 -35.33
N ILE A 401 -13.51 -39.41 -34.98
CA ILE A 401 -13.49 -38.01 -35.47
C ILE A 401 -13.50 -37.03 -34.32
N GLY A 402 -12.79 -35.92 -34.48
CA GLY A 402 -12.75 -34.82 -33.50
C GLY A 402 -13.97 -33.90 -33.63
N LYS A 403 -14.23 -33.11 -32.61
CA LYS A 403 -15.45 -32.26 -32.53
C LYS A 403 -15.57 -31.24 -33.64
N THR A 404 -14.46 -30.63 -34.08
CA THR A 404 -14.46 -29.68 -35.21
C THR A 404 -14.88 -30.36 -36.52
N VAL A 405 -14.47 -31.61 -36.73
CA VAL A 405 -14.90 -32.43 -37.90
C VAL A 405 -16.37 -32.76 -37.78
N VAL A 406 -16.90 -33.13 -36.61
CA VAL A 406 -18.32 -33.35 -36.37
C VAL A 406 -19.14 -32.14 -36.76
N ALA A 407 -18.77 -30.97 -36.22
CA ALA A 407 -19.49 -29.72 -36.44
C ALA A 407 -19.55 -29.32 -37.94
N ASN A 408 -18.40 -29.44 -38.67
CA ASN A 408 -18.33 -29.02 -40.07
C ASN A 408 -18.86 -30.02 -41.07
N LEU A 409 -18.82 -31.31 -40.74
CA LEU A 409 -19.20 -32.38 -41.70
C LEU A 409 -20.62 -32.92 -41.46
N PHE A 410 -21.03 -33.06 -40.17
CA PHE A 410 -22.30 -33.70 -39.80
C PHE A 410 -23.37 -32.73 -39.30
N GLY A 411 -22.96 -31.53 -38.80
CA GLY A 411 -23.90 -30.60 -38.17
C GLY A 411 -24.61 -31.27 -36.98
N ASP A 412 -25.94 -31.35 -37.05
CA ASP A 412 -26.78 -31.95 -35.98
C ASP A 412 -26.98 -33.46 -36.16
N THR A 413 -26.40 -34.09 -37.20
CA THR A 413 -26.57 -35.52 -37.46
C THR A 413 -25.62 -36.34 -36.59
N ASP A 414 -26.11 -37.45 -35.97
CA ASP A 414 -25.23 -38.35 -35.22
C ASP A 414 -24.23 -39.04 -36.16
N PRO A 415 -22.91 -38.81 -35.96
CA PRO A 415 -21.89 -39.38 -36.84
C PRO A 415 -21.61 -40.88 -36.56
N ILE A 416 -21.99 -41.43 -35.38
CA ILE A 416 -21.65 -42.81 -34.99
C ILE A 416 -22.39 -43.81 -35.88
N GLY A 417 -21.62 -44.75 -36.46
CA GLY A 417 -22.15 -45.76 -37.37
C GLY A 417 -22.25 -45.31 -38.84
N GLN A 418 -22.14 -44.01 -39.12
CA GLN A 418 -22.17 -43.45 -40.48
C GLN A 418 -20.89 -43.79 -41.27
N GLN A 419 -21.00 -43.77 -42.60
CA GLN A 419 -19.86 -43.93 -43.50
C GLN A 419 -19.39 -42.55 -44.06
N ILE A 420 -18.14 -42.20 -43.86
CA ILE A 420 -17.50 -41.06 -44.45
C ILE A 420 -16.54 -41.47 -45.56
N LYS A 421 -16.48 -40.70 -46.62
CA LYS A 421 -15.50 -40.91 -47.67
C LYS A 421 -14.27 -40.08 -47.39
N VAL A 422 -13.11 -40.73 -47.15
CA VAL A 422 -11.83 -40.11 -46.89
C VAL A 422 -11.00 -40.27 -48.17
N ASN A 423 -10.78 -39.19 -48.91
CA ASN A 423 -10.26 -39.20 -50.31
C ASN A 423 -11.07 -40.17 -51.20
N ARG A 424 -10.50 -41.35 -51.46
CA ARG A 424 -11.13 -42.37 -52.33
C ARG A 424 -11.67 -43.58 -51.56
N THR A 425 -11.56 -43.61 -50.22
CA THR A 425 -11.85 -44.77 -49.38
C THR A 425 -12.97 -44.45 -48.40
N TYR A 426 -13.90 -45.38 -48.22
CA TYR A 426 -14.98 -45.24 -47.20
C TYR A 426 -14.51 -45.77 -45.86
N PHE A 427 -14.83 -45.06 -44.79
CA PHE A 427 -14.56 -45.40 -43.39
C PHE A 427 -15.85 -45.35 -42.59
N LYS A 428 -16.05 -46.28 -41.67
CA LYS A 428 -17.14 -46.28 -40.71
C LYS A 428 -16.71 -45.48 -39.49
N VAL A 429 -17.49 -44.49 -39.07
CA VAL A 429 -17.27 -43.74 -37.84
C VAL A 429 -17.68 -44.61 -36.65
N ILE A 430 -16.76 -44.86 -35.70
CA ILE A 430 -16.98 -45.73 -34.54
C ILE A 430 -16.94 -44.96 -33.21
N GLY A 431 -16.48 -43.71 -33.22
CA GLY A 431 -16.44 -42.92 -32.01
C GLY A 431 -16.06 -41.45 -32.26
N ILE A 432 -16.28 -40.64 -31.24
CA ILE A 432 -15.94 -39.21 -31.20
C ILE A 432 -14.89 -38.99 -30.14
N LEU A 433 -13.83 -38.24 -30.47
CA LEU A 433 -12.76 -37.89 -29.56
C LEU A 433 -13.17 -36.79 -28.58
N PRO A 434 -12.57 -36.74 -27.37
CA PRO A 434 -12.83 -35.71 -26.42
C PRO A 434 -12.29 -34.34 -26.94
N GLU A 435 -12.93 -33.27 -26.51
CA GLU A 435 -12.54 -31.92 -26.87
C GLU A 435 -11.18 -31.56 -26.21
N LYS A 436 -10.22 -31.16 -27.04
CA LYS A 436 -8.87 -30.70 -26.60
C LYS A 436 -8.65 -29.21 -26.82
N GLY A 437 -9.50 -28.59 -27.63
CA GLY A 437 -9.47 -27.18 -27.97
C GLY A 437 -8.31 -26.76 -28.85
N ILE A 438 -8.19 -25.46 -29.03
CA ILE A 438 -7.15 -24.84 -29.84
C ILE A 438 -5.88 -24.67 -28.99
N SER A 439 -4.75 -25.17 -29.52
CA SER A 439 -3.44 -24.99 -28.89
C SER A 439 -2.52 -24.22 -29.83
N GLY A 440 -2.22 -22.97 -29.50
CA GLY A 440 -1.51 -22.05 -30.38
C GLY A 440 -2.29 -21.75 -31.65
N PHE A 441 -1.71 -22.08 -32.82
CA PHE A 441 -2.34 -21.88 -34.14
C PHE A 441 -2.99 -23.15 -34.68
N ARG A 442 -3.05 -24.24 -33.91
CA ARG A 442 -3.57 -25.54 -34.35
C ARG A 442 -4.83 -25.89 -33.55
N ASP A 443 -5.87 -26.22 -34.28
CA ASP A 443 -7.07 -26.86 -33.75
C ASP A 443 -6.81 -28.37 -33.57
N ASN A 444 -6.77 -28.84 -32.30
CA ASN A 444 -6.53 -30.26 -32.00
C ASN A 444 -7.78 -31.11 -32.19
N ASP A 445 -8.94 -30.48 -32.37
CA ASP A 445 -10.22 -31.15 -32.59
C ASP A 445 -10.54 -31.29 -34.08
N ASP A 446 -9.71 -30.68 -34.97
CA ASP A 446 -9.79 -30.85 -36.42
C ASP A 446 -8.91 -32.05 -36.87
N VAL A 447 -9.33 -33.26 -36.50
CA VAL A 447 -8.56 -34.50 -36.72
C VAL A 447 -9.48 -35.70 -36.94
N VAL A 448 -9.01 -36.64 -37.77
CA VAL A 448 -9.58 -37.98 -37.89
C VAL A 448 -8.52 -39.01 -37.53
N VAL A 449 -8.84 -39.90 -36.60
CA VAL A 449 -7.98 -40.94 -36.10
C VAL A 449 -8.41 -42.29 -36.69
N ILE A 450 -7.45 -42.99 -37.32
CA ILE A 450 -7.65 -44.30 -37.97
C ILE A 450 -6.52 -45.26 -37.58
N PRO A 451 -6.66 -46.58 -37.76
CA PRO A 451 -5.55 -47.51 -37.56
C PRO A 451 -4.35 -47.13 -38.44
N TYR A 452 -3.11 -47.11 -37.87
CA TYR A 452 -1.92 -46.69 -38.60
C TYR A 452 -1.64 -47.54 -39.83
N THR A 453 -1.89 -48.83 -39.75
CA THR A 453 -1.75 -49.76 -40.91
C THR A 453 -2.74 -49.40 -42.04
N THR A 454 -3.94 -48.99 -41.72
CA THR A 454 -4.94 -48.50 -42.70
C THR A 454 -4.50 -47.19 -43.28
N ALA A 455 -3.96 -46.28 -42.45
CA ALA A 455 -3.41 -44.99 -42.89
C ALA A 455 -2.23 -45.19 -43.87
N MET A 456 -1.28 -46.04 -43.53
CA MET A 456 -0.08 -46.32 -44.33
C MET A 456 -0.43 -46.96 -45.68
N TYR A 457 -1.12 -48.06 -45.65
CA TYR A 457 -1.22 -48.90 -46.85
C TYR A 457 -2.46 -48.57 -47.71
N ARG A 458 -3.52 -48.03 -47.14
CA ARG A 458 -4.78 -47.80 -47.90
C ARG A 458 -5.07 -46.34 -48.21
N LEU A 459 -4.50 -45.40 -47.44
CA LEU A 459 -4.85 -44.00 -47.61
C LEU A 459 -3.69 -43.11 -48.07
N LEU A 460 -2.51 -43.23 -47.44
CA LEU A 460 -1.39 -42.32 -47.64
C LEU A 460 -0.24 -42.92 -48.48
N GLY A 461 -0.24 -44.23 -48.72
CA GLY A 461 0.83 -44.90 -49.50
C GLY A 461 2.24 -44.81 -48.84
N LYS A 462 2.30 -44.69 -47.52
CA LYS A 462 3.52 -44.61 -46.73
C LYS A 462 3.91 -45.98 -46.20
N ILE A 463 5.24 -46.23 -46.10
CA ILE A 463 5.80 -47.46 -45.54
C ILE A 463 6.59 -47.22 -44.24
N TYR A 464 6.46 -46.01 -43.69
CA TYR A 464 7.21 -45.56 -42.51
C TYR A 464 6.31 -44.82 -41.55
N ILE A 465 6.72 -44.74 -40.28
CA ILE A 465 6.09 -44.01 -39.19
C ILE A 465 6.64 -42.60 -39.15
N ASP A 466 5.81 -41.60 -39.08
CA ASP A 466 6.22 -40.16 -39.07
C ASP A 466 6.67 -39.67 -37.68
N SER A 467 6.15 -40.27 -36.59
CA SER A 467 6.62 -39.97 -35.23
C SER A 467 6.28 -41.11 -34.26
N ILE A 468 7.05 -41.20 -33.19
CA ILE A 468 6.84 -42.15 -32.12
C ILE A 468 6.58 -41.39 -30.83
N ASP A 469 5.42 -41.54 -30.25
CA ASP A 469 5.03 -41.00 -28.97
C ASP A 469 5.31 -42.01 -27.86
N VAL A 470 6.08 -41.64 -26.86
CA VAL A 470 6.53 -42.49 -25.76
C VAL A 470 6.03 -41.93 -24.45
N GLN A 471 5.17 -42.68 -23.77
CA GLN A 471 4.72 -42.33 -22.42
C GLN A 471 5.69 -42.95 -21.42
N VAL A 472 6.33 -42.12 -20.60
CA VAL A 472 7.21 -42.55 -19.52
C VAL A 472 6.41 -42.78 -18.25
N SER A 473 6.78 -43.81 -17.46
CA SER A 473 6.08 -44.16 -16.22
C SER A 473 6.13 -43.07 -15.16
N ASP A 474 7.27 -42.37 -15.03
CA ASP A 474 7.48 -41.28 -14.07
C ASP A 474 8.25 -40.13 -14.72
N ILE A 475 7.92 -38.90 -14.32
CA ILE A 475 8.58 -37.68 -14.83
C ILE A 475 10.07 -37.64 -14.50
N THR A 476 10.48 -38.28 -13.40
CA THR A 476 11.88 -38.36 -12.97
C THR A 476 12.73 -39.20 -13.92
N LEU A 477 12.13 -40.17 -14.63
CA LEU A 477 12.80 -41.04 -15.59
C LEU A 477 12.87 -40.47 -17.01
N MET A 478 12.22 -39.32 -17.26
CA MET A 478 12.15 -38.72 -18.61
C MET A 478 13.50 -38.55 -19.24
N GLN A 479 14.48 -38.04 -18.51
CA GLN A 479 15.84 -37.80 -19.05
C GLN A 479 16.61 -39.10 -19.31
N SER A 480 16.45 -40.10 -18.44
CA SER A 480 17.07 -41.43 -18.64
C SER A 480 16.51 -42.12 -19.87
N VAL A 481 15.18 -42.20 -19.97
CA VAL A 481 14.48 -42.79 -21.11
C VAL A 481 14.82 -42.04 -22.41
N GLN A 482 14.87 -40.71 -22.37
CA GLN A 482 15.27 -39.90 -23.52
C GLN A 482 16.68 -40.24 -24.01
N ASN A 483 17.64 -40.42 -23.09
CA ASN A 483 19.01 -40.81 -23.42
C ASN A 483 19.09 -42.23 -23.98
N GLU A 484 18.32 -43.18 -23.44
CA GLU A 484 18.26 -44.54 -23.95
C GLU A 484 17.65 -44.61 -25.34
N ILE A 485 16.55 -43.91 -25.60
CA ILE A 485 15.97 -43.80 -26.95
C ILE A 485 16.99 -43.20 -27.92
N LYS A 486 17.67 -42.14 -27.51
CA LYS A 486 18.73 -41.51 -28.31
C LYS A 486 19.83 -42.52 -28.66
N ASN A 487 20.38 -43.22 -27.67
CA ASN A 487 21.44 -44.23 -27.88
C ASN A 487 20.97 -45.37 -28.79
N TYR A 488 19.72 -45.83 -28.62
CA TYR A 488 19.14 -46.84 -29.49
C TYR A 488 19.08 -46.36 -30.94
N LEU A 489 18.54 -45.15 -31.20
CA LEU A 489 18.39 -44.60 -32.54
C LEU A 489 19.73 -44.32 -33.20
N MET A 490 20.72 -43.79 -32.49
CA MET A 490 22.08 -43.57 -32.98
C MET A 490 22.72 -44.89 -33.45
N LYS A 491 22.60 -45.95 -32.65
CA LYS A 491 23.11 -47.26 -32.96
C LYS A 491 22.36 -47.91 -34.12
N ARG A 492 21.02 -47.86 -34.10
CA ARG A 492 20.15 -48.51 -35.09
C ARG A 492 20.33 -47.95 -36.49
N TYR A 493 20.44 -46.60 -36.61
CA TYR A 493 20.60 -45.92 -37.90
C TYR A 493 22.02 -45.55 -38.24
N LYS A 494 23.03 -45.97 -37.44
CA LYS A 494 24.46 -45.67 -37.59
C LYS A 494 24.73 -44.17 -37.82
N LEU A 495 24.05 -43.33 -37.04
CA LEU A 495 24.12 -41.87 -37.17
C LEU A 495 25.40 -41.36 -36.50
N GLN A 496 26.03 -40.34 -37.12
CA GLN A 496 27.18 -39.63 -36.58
C GLN A 496 26.77 -38.39 -35.78
N ASP A 497 25.54 -37.96 -35.97
CA ASP A 497 25.04 -36.66 -35.49
C ASP A 497 23.55 -36.78 -35.07
N GLU A 498 23.20 -36.02 -34.04
CA GLU A 498 21.85 -35.97 -33.44
C GLU A 498 20.83 -35.21 -34.31
N THR A 499 21.27 -34.48 -35.32
CA THR A 499 20.41 -33.68 -36.19
C THR A 499 19.47 -34.52 -37.07
N SER A 500 19.76 -35.81 -37.21
CA SER A 500 18.98 -36.77 -38.01
C SER A 500 17.66 -37.21 -37.37
N PHE A 501 17.43 -36.92 -36.09
CA PHE A 501 16.18 -37.09 -35.39
C PHE A 501 16.06 -36.05 -34.28
N ARG A 502 14.84 -35.83 -33.79
CA ARG A 502 14.54 -34.90 -32.69
C ARG A 502 13.66 -35.58 -31.67
N ILE A 503 14.06 -35.52 -30.40
CA ILE A 503 13.23 -35.97 -29.28
C ILE A 503 12.68 -34.72 -28.59
N MET A 504 11.39 -34.53 -28.65
CA MET A 504 10.71 -33.43 -27.93
C MET A 504 10.26 -33.95 -26.57
N ASN A 505 10.81 -33.37 -25.53
CA ASN A 505 10.45 -33.67 -24.16
C ASN A 505 9.40 -32.64 -23.71
N MET A 506 8.19 -33.10 -23.44
CA MET A 506 7.08 -32.21 -23.05
C MET A 506 7.31 -31.58 -21.68
N ALA A 507 8.03 -32.26 -20.78
CA ALA A 507 8.39 -31.72 -19.47
C ALA A 507 9.38 -30.54 -19.60
N ASP A 508 10.34 -30.58 -20.54
CA ASP A 508 11.28 -29.46 -20.78
C ASP A 508 10.54 -28.25 -21.38
N ILE A 509 9.59 -28.49 -22.27
CA ILE A 509 8.73 -27.43 -22.82
C ILE A 509 7.92 -26.77 -21.70
N GLN A 510 7.32 -27.59 -20.84
CA GLN A 510 6.57 -27.11 -19.68
C GLN A 510 7.44 -26.27 -18.75
N LYS A 511 8.65 -26.75 -18.44
CA LYS A 511 9.62 -26.04 -17.60
C LYS A 511 9.95 -24.69 -18.20
N THR A 512 10.34 -24.66 -19.48
CA THR A 512 10.72 -23.42 -20.19
C THR A 512 9.57 -22.41 -20.23
N MET A 513 8.35 -22.87 -20.53
CA MET A 513 7.16 -21.98 -20.52
C MET A 513 6.86 -21.43 -19.13
N THR A 514 7.00 -22.26 -18.09
CA THR A 514 6.79 -21.84 -16.71
C THR A 514 7.89 -20.84 -16.27
N GLU A 515 9.12 -21.07 -16.62
CA GLU A 515 10.24 -20.14 -16.34
C GLU A 515 10.05 -18.81 -17.08
N THR A 516 9.59 -18.85 -18.32
CA THR A 516 9.27 -17.64 -19.10
C THR A 516 8.12 -16.87 -18.45
N ALA A 517 7.04 -17.56 -18.04
CA ALA A 517 5.91 -16.92 -17.33
C ALA A 517 6.35 -16.31 -15.99
N ASN A 518 7.21 -16.99 -15.23
CA ASN A 518 7.76 -16.48 -13.98
C ASN A 518 8.64 -15.23 -14.22
N THR A 519 9.48 -15.24 -15.25
CA THR A 519 10.32 -14.08 -15.63
C THR A 519 9.45 -12.88 -16.01
N MET A 520 8.41 -13.09 -16.82
CA MET A 520 7.46 -12.04 -17.17
C MET A 520 6.72 -11.51 -15.94
N SER A 521 6.27 -12.37 -15.04
CA SER A 521 5.64 -11.98 -13.79
C SER A 521 6.57 -11.14 -12.90
N LEU A 522 7.85 -11.50 -12.84
CA LEU A 522 8.87 -10.75 -12.10
C LEU A 522 9.08 -9.34 -12.70
N LEU A 523 9.23 -9.25 -14.04
CA LEU A 523 9.39 -7.95 -14.72
C LEU A 523 8.18 -7.04 -14.49
N LEU A 524 6.97 -7.58 -14.61
CA LEU A 524 5.74 -6.85 -14.33
C LEU A 524 5.68 -6.42 -12.86
N GLY A 525 6.12 -7.29 -11.94
CA GLY A 525 6.23 -6.97 -10.51
C GLY A 525 7.16 -5.78 -10.23
N PHE A 526 8.31 -5.69 -10.91
CA PHE A 526 9.21 -4.54 -10.80
C PHE A 526 8.58 -3.24 -11.31
N ILE A 527 7.87 -3.29 -12.45
CA ILE A 527 7.16 -2.12 -12.97
C ILE A 527 6.10 -1.64 -11.97
N ALA A 528 5.35 -2.56 -11.39
CA ALA A 528 4.36 -2.26 -10.36
C ALA A 528 5.00 -1.66 -9.09
N ALA A 529 6.15 -2.19 -8.65
CA ALA A 529 6.89 -1.65 -7.51
C ALA A 529 7.38 -0.21 -7.77
N ILE A 530 7.90 0.07 -8.98
CA ILE A 530 8.29 1.44 -9.37
C ILE A 530 7.07 2.38 -9.35
N SER A 531 5.93 1.94 -9.90
CA SER A 531 4.69 2.73 -9.88
C SER A 531 4.23 3.06 -8.46
N LEU A 532 4.37 2.10 -7.55
CA LEU A 532 4.02 2.26 -6.14
C LEU A 532 4.97 3.23 -5.42
N ILE A 533 6.28 3.21 -5.74
CA ILE A 533 7.27 4.18 -5.24
C ILE A 533 6.94 5.59 -5.72
N VAL A 534 6.59 5.76 -7.00
CA VAL A 534 6.18 7.06 -7.55
C VAL A 534 4.93 7.59 -6.82
N GLY A 535 3.95 6.71 -6.55
CA GLY A 535 2.79 7.04 -5.71
C GLY A 535 3.18 7.49 -4.30
N GLY A 536 4.16 6.82 -3.68
CA GLY A 536 4.72 7.19 -2.38
C GLY A 536 5.40 8.56 -2.37
N ILE A 537 6.18 8.88 -3.40
CA ILE A 537 6.79 10.21 -3.57
C ILE A 537 5.70 11.29 -3.70
N GLY A 538 4.61 10.98 -4.41
CA GLY A 538 3.44 11.86 -4.50
C GLY A 538 2.84 12.18 -3.13
N ILE A 539 2.66 11.16 -2.27
CA ILE A 539 2.20 11.35 -0.88
C ILE A 539 3.19 12.20 -0.08
N MET A 540 4.48 11.90 -0.16
CA MET A 540 5.51 12.67 0.54
C MET A 540 5.43 14.17 0.18
N ASN A 541 5.35 14.49 -1.12
CA ASN A 541 5.27 15.87 -1.58
C ASN A 541 4.02 16.58 -1.06
N ILE A 542 2.86 15.92 -1.10
CA ILE A 542 1.61 16.49 -0.63
C ILE A 542 1.62 16.66 0.89
N MET A 543 2.18 15.71 1.63
CA MET A 543 2.35 15.81 3.08
C MET A 543 3.30 16.96 3.46
N LEU A 544 4.38 17.19 2.70
CA LEU A 544 5.27 18.34 2.91
C LEU A 544 4.54 19.67 2.74
N VAL A 545 3.71 19.79 1.71
CA VAL A 545 2.84 20.97 1.52
C VAL A 545 1.83 21.10 2.66
N SER A 546 1.24 19.99 3.11
CA SER A 546 0.30 19.99 4.24
C SER A 546 0.97 20.47 5.54
N VAL A 547 2.24 20.09 5.78
CA VAL A 547 3.01 20.55 6.95
C VAL A 547 3.21 22.08 6.89
N THR A 548 3.58 22.63 5.73
CA THR A 548 3.75 24.09 5.59
C THR A 548 2.46 24.86 5.78
N GLU A 549 1.35 24.41 5.21
CA GLU A 549 0.03 25.05 5.40
C GLU A 549 -0.49 24.96 6.84
N ARG A 550 -0.11 23.92 7.57
CA ARG A 550 -0.54 23.67 8.95
C ARG A 550 0.52 24.07 9.98
N THR A 551 1.55 24.83 9.58
CA THR A 551 2.64 25.22 10.45
C THR A 551 2.13 25.85 11.73
N ARG A 552 1.19 26.80 11.65
CA ARG A 552 0.58 27.48 12.80
C ARG A 552 -0.21 26.55 13.72
N GLU A 553 -0.92 25.59 13.15
CA GLU A 553 -1.66 24.55 13.87
C GLU A 553 -0.69 23.64 14.66
N ILE A 554 0.44 23.23 14.03
CA ILE A 554 1.50 22.46 14.69
C ILE A 554 2.13 23.28 15.82
N GLY A 555 2.38 24.57 15.59
CA GLY A 555 2.87 25.49 16.60
C GLY A 555 1.96 25.55 17.83
N LEU A 556 0.66 25.66 17.62
CA LEU A 556 -0.32 25.65 18.70
C LEU A 556 -0.29 24.32 19.50
N ARG A 557 -0.30 23.17 18.81
CA ARG A 557 -0.23 21.86 19.50
C ARG A 557 1.00 21.77 20.38
N LYS A 558 2.15 22.21 19.86
CA LYS A 558 3.39 22.25 20.65
C LYS A 558 3.30 23.24 21.80
N ALA A 559 2.68 24.42 21.61
CA ALA A 559 2.52 25.41 22.66
C ALA A 559 1.66 24.90 23.84
N VAL A 560 0.66 24.07 23.58
CA VAL A 560 -0.17 23.47 24.64
C VAL A 560 0.41 22.17 25.21
N GLY A 561 1.62 21.76 24.76
CA GLY A 561 2.39 20.70 25.39
C GLY A 561 2.55 19.40 24.59
N ALA A 562 2.25 19.38 23.28
CA ALA A 562 2.58 18.25 22.42
C ALA A 562 4.10 18.04 22.34
N LYS A 563 4.55 16.80 22.52
CA LYS A 563 5.94 16.37 22.37
C LYS A 563 6.29 16.20 20.88
N LYS A 564 7.58 16.17 20.55
CA LYS A 564 8.02 15.87 19.19
C LYS A 564 7.46 14.55 18.66
N LYS A 565 7.39 13.53 19.53
CA LYS A 565 6.83 12.20 19.18
C LYS A 565 5.34 12.23 18.87
N ASP A 566 4.55 13.04 19.57
CA ASP A 566 3.10 13.14 19.34
C ASP A 566 2.81 13.68 17.94
N ILE A 567 3.51 14.75 17.55
CA ILE A 567 3.41 15.31 16.20
C ILE A 567 3.87 14.31 15.14
N LEU A 568 4.99 13.63 15.37
CA LEU A 568 5.52 12.61 14.46
C LEU A 568 4.51 11.47 14.26
N PHE A 569 3.95 10.90 15.32
CA PHE A 569 2.96 9.83 15.23
C PHE A 569 1.67 10.29 14.55
N GLN A 570 1.20 11.50 14.81
CA GLN A 570 0.01 12.06 14.16
C GLN A 570 0.16 12.06 12.64
N PHE A 571 1.27 12.59 12.12
CA PHE A 571 1.51 12.64 10.67
C PHE A 571 1.78 11.25 10.04
N ILE A 572 2.42 10.33 10.78
CA ILE A 572 2.60 8.94 10.32
C ILE A 572 1.25 8.25 10.21
N ILE A 573 0.36 8.40 11.19
CA ILE A 573 -1.00 7.82 11.16
C ILE A 573 -1.78 8.39 9.98
N GLU A 574 -1.68 9.70 9.71
CA GLU A 574 -2.31 10.35 8.56
C GLU A 574 -1.81 9.73 7.24
N ALA A 575 -0.50 9.53 7.08
CA ALA A 575 0.08 8.89 5.90
C ALA A 575 -0.38 7.43 5.74
N ILE A 576 -0.39 6.65 6.83
CA ILE A 576 -0.86 5.25 6.82
C ILE A 576 -2.34 5.17 6.45
N LEU A 577 -3.20 6.04 6.99
CA LEU A 577 -4.62 6.05 6.65
C LEU A 577 -4.86 6.41 5.18
N MET A 578 -4.12 7.37 4.62
CA MET A 578 -4.19 7.72 3.20
C MET A 578 -3.78 6.53 2.31
N THR A 579 -2.68 5.84 2.65
CA THR A 579 -2.21 4.70 1.85
C THR A 579 -3.08 3.47 2.03
N PHE A 580 -3.63 3.24 3.21
CA PHE A 580 -4.57 2.16 3.48
C PHE A 580 -5.87 2.34 2.69
N THR A 581 -6.47 3.53 2.73
CA THR A 581 -7.71 3.82 1.98
C THR A 581 -7.46 3.82 0.47
N GLY A 582 -6.34 4.42 0.00
CA GLY A 582 -5.90 4.34 -1.39
C GLY A 582 -5.60 2.91 -1.84
N GLY A 583 -5.00 2.09 -0.96
CA GLY A 583 -4.73 0.67 -1.18
C GLY A 583 -6.00 -0.15 -1.35
N ILE A 584 -7.00 0.02 -0.47
CA ILE A 584 -8.31 -0.65 -0.61
C ILE A 584 -8.99 -0.26 -1.92
N ALA A 585 -9.03 1.03 -2.24
CA ALA A 585 -9.59 1.51 -3.50
C ALA A 585 -8.84 0.93 -4.70
N GLY A 586 -7.50 0.84 -4.62
CA GLY A 586 -6.64 0.23 -5.63
C GLY A 586 -6.89 -1.27 -5.80
N ILE A 587 -7.10 -2.01 -4.71
CA ILE A 587 -7.47 -3.45 -4.77
C ILE A 587 -8.79 -3.62 -5.51
N LEU A 588 -9.83 -2.86 -5.14
CA LEU A 588 -11.14 -2.93 -5.79
C LEU A 588 -11.03 -2.61 -7.28
N PHE A 589 -10.32 -1.55 -7.63
CA PHE A 589 -10.11 -1.15 -9.02
C PHE A 589 -9.27 -2.17 -9.81
N GLY A 590 -8.23 -2.74 -9.20
CA GLY A 590 -7.42 -3.81 -9.77
C GLY A 590 -8.21 -5.09 -10.05
N ILE A 591 -9.13 -5.46 -9.15
CA ILE A 591 -10.06 -6.58 -9.35
C ILE A 591 -10.98 -6.29 -10.54
N ILE A 592 -11.55 -5.09 -10.61
CA ILE A 592 -12.44 -4.68 -11.72
C ILE A 592 -11.69 -4.75 -13.07
N ILE A 593 -10.47 -4.21 -13.14
CA ILE A 593 -9.62 -4.28 -14.35
C ILE A 593 -9.36 -5.73 -14.73
N SER A 594 -8.98 -6.58 -13.76
CA SER A 594 -8.66 -7.99 -13.99
C SER A 594 -9.87 -8.76 -14.54
N LEU A 595 -11.05 -8.55 -13.98
CA LEU A 595 -12.30 -9.17 -14.46
C LEU A 595 -12.71 -8.66 -15.85
N SER A 596 -12.52 -7.34 -16.11
CA SER A 596 -12.77 -6.76 -17.41
C SER A 596 -11.87 -7.35 -18.50
N LEU A 597 -10.58 -7.55 -18.21
CA LEU A 597 -9.64 -8.21 -19.11
C LEU A 597 -10.00 -9.69 -19.34
N ALA A 598 -10.44 -10.41 -18.29
CA ALA A 598 -10.92 -11.76 -18.43
C ALA A 598 -12.12 -11.84 -19.40
N PHE A 599 -13.05 -10.90 -19.30
CA PHE A 599 -14.26 -10.89 -20.13
C PHE A 599 -13.96 -10.48 -21.59
N ILE A 600 -13.21 -9.38 -21.79
CA ILE A 600 -12.95 -8.80 -23.13
C ILE A 600 -11.94 -9.66 -23.91
N ALA A 601 -10.80 -9.98 -23.28
CA ALA A 601 -9.70 -10.68 -23.93
C ALA A 601 -9.80 -12.21 -23.83
N LYS A 602 -10.80 -12.74 -23.11
CA LYS A 602 -10.95 -14.17 -22.79
C LYS A 602 -9.71 -14.78 -22.13
N TRP A 603 -8.95 -13.96 -21.39
CA TRP A 603 -7.77 -14.42 -20.69
C TRP A 603 -8.17 -15.11 -19.38
N THR A 604 -7.42 -16.16 -19.03
CA THR A 604 -7.55 -16.76 -17.70
C THR A 604 -6.94 -15.82 -16.66
N VAL A 605 -7.77 -15.33 -15.75
CA VAL A 605 -7.35 -14.46 -14.65
C VAL A 605 -7.61 -15.17 -13.33
N VAL A 606 -6.64 -15.16 -12.42
CA VAL A 606 -6.76 -15.80 -11.12
C VAL A 606 -6.38 -14.79 -10.04
N ILE A 607 -7.37 -14.35 -9.29
CA ILE A 607 -7.16 -13.43 -8.16
C ILE A 607 -6.75 -14.26 -6.95
N SER A 608 -5.49 -14.10 -6.53
CA SER A 608 -4.95 -14.77 -5.35
C SER A 608 -5.20 -13.93 -4.09
N PRO A 609 -5.76 -14.49 -2.99
CA PRO A 609 -5.85 -13.79 -1.71
C PRO A 609 -4.49 -13.30 -1.20
N ILE A 610 -3.42 -14.07 -1.44
CA ILE A 610 -2.06 -13.70 -1.07
C ILE A 610 -1.63 -12.42 -1.78
N ALA A 611 -1.99 -12.23 -3.06
CA ALA A 611 -1.67 -11.01 -3.81
C ALA A 611 -2.34 -9.77 -3.18
N ILE A 612 -3.57 -9.91 -2.67
CA ILE A 612 -4.30 -8.84 -1.97
C ILE A 612 -3.55 -8.45 -0.68
N PHE A 613 -3.15 -9.43 0.14
CA PHE A 613 -2.40 -9.16 1.36
C PHE A 613 -1.05 -8.51 1.08
N ILE A 614 -0.32 -8.99 0.10
CA ILE A 614 0.98 -8.43 -0.32
C ILE A 614 0.79 -6.97 -0.77
N ALA A 615 -0.19 -6.68 -1.63
CA ALA A 615 -0.45 -5.34 -2.13
C ALA A 615 -0.81 -4.36 -0.99
N LEU A 616 -1.65 -4.78 -0.03
CA LEU A 616 -2.02 -3.98 1.11
C LEU A 616 -0.82 -3.73 2.05
N PHE A 617 -0.01 -4.75 2.30
CA PHE A 617 1.19 -4.65 3.13
C PHE A 617 2.20 -3.66 2.54
N PHE A 618 2.47 -3.76 1.24
CA PHE A 618 3.37 -2.81 0.56
C PHE A 618 2.79 -1.40 0.53
N SER A 619 1.48 -1.24 0.33
CA SER A 619 0.82 0.07 0.38
C SER A 619 1.03 0.76 1.73
N ILE A 620 0.79 0.07 2.84
CA ILE A 620 1.01 0.58 4.20
C ILE A 620 2.50 0.87 4.45
N GLY A 621 3.39 -0.04 4.03
CA GLY A 621 4.83 0.11 4.17
C GLY A 621 5.35 1.38 3.46
N ILE A 622 4.87 1.64 2.26
CA ILE A 622 5.22 2.86 1.50
C ILE A 622 4.68 4.10 2.20
N GLY A 623 3.44 4.07 2.68
CA GLY A 623 2.88 5.17 3.49
C GLY A 623 3.74 5.48 4.70
N MET A 624 4.22 4.45 5.40
CA MET A 624 5.10 4.63 6.54
C MET A 624 6.45 5.24 6.14
N VAL A 625 7.12 4.68 5.13
CA VAL A 625 8.46 5.13 4.68
C VAL A 625 8.42 6.58 4.19
N PHE A 626 7.50 6.90 3.29
CA PHE A 626 7.40 8.24 2.71
C PHE A 626 6.71 9.25 3.63
N GLY A 627 5.95 8.80 4.63
CA GLY A 627 5.35 9.64 5.68
C GLY A 627 6.35 10.10 6.76
N ILE A 628 7.45 9.38 6.98
CA ILE A 628 8.44 9.72 8.03
C ILE A 628 9.11 11.08 7.78
N ILE A 629 9.50 11.40 6.54
CA ILE A 629 10.21 12.65 6.22
C ILE A 629 9.34 13.88 6.54
N PRO A 630 8.08 14.00 6.04
CA PRO A 630 7.19 15.09 6.41
C PRO A 630 6.88 15.14 7.91
N ALA A 631 6.63 13.98 8.53
CA ALA A 631 6.34 13.87 9.95
C ALA A 631 7.51 14.37 10.82
N LYS A 632 8.75 14.04 10.45
CA LYS A 632 9.95 14.53 11.12
C LYS A 632 10.09 16.05 10.99
N ARG A 633 9.88 16.60 9.78
CA ARG A 633 9.90 18.06 9.58
C ARG A 633 8.85 18.78 10.45
N ALA A 634 7.63 18.25 10.50
CA ALA A 634 6.58 18.79 11.37
C ALA A 634 6.97 18.72 12.86
N ALA A 635 7.57 17.61 13.29
CA ALA A 635 8.01 17.41 14.67
C ALA A 635 9.18 18.31 15.08
N GLU A 636 10.02 18.75 14.15
CA GLU A 636 11.18 19.62 14.39
C GLU A 636 10.85 21.12 14.37
N LEU A 637 9.64 21.52 13.94
CA LEU A 637 9.23 22.93 13.95
C LEU A 637 9.34 23.54 15.35
N ASN A 638 9.95 24.72 15.43
CA ASN A 638 9.96 25.50 16.67
C ASN A 638 8.56 26.07 16.92
N PRO A 639 7.95 25.91 18.12
CA PRO A 639 6.60 26.39 18.39
C PRO A 639 6.44 27.90 18.22
N ILE A 640 7.48 28.70 18.55
CA ILE A 640 7.44 30.16 18.44
C ILE A 640 7.42 30.61 16.98
N ASP A 641 8.34 30.05 16.17
CA ASP A 641 8.43 30.38 14.75
C ASP A 641 7.17 29.92 14.02
N ALA A 642 6.64 28.77 14.40
CA ALA A 642 5.42 28.22 13.84
C ALA A 642 4.15 29.05 14.15
N LEU A 643 4.03 29.62 15.34
CA LEU A 643 2.93 30.52 15.71
C LEU A 643 2.98 31.88 15.01
N ARG A 644 4.18 32.35 14.64
CA ARG A 644 4.40 33.62 13.91
C ARG A 644 4.32 33.48 12.40
N TYR A 645 4.21 32.26 11.89
CA TYR A 645 4.16 32.00 10.45
C TYR A 645 2.88 32.57 9.86
N GLU A 646 3.01 33.51 8.90
CA GLU A 646 1.90 34.13 8.16
C GLU A 646 1.52 33.34 6.90
#